data_779e0cb29d11ac01f5e0af0858bbadcf
#
_entry.id   779e0cb29d11ac01f5e0af0858bbadcf
#
_cell.length_a   1.000
_cell.length_b   1.000
_cell.length_c   1.000
_cell.angle_alpha   90.00
_cell.angle_beta   90.00
_cell.angle_gamma   90.00
#
_symmetry.space_group_name_H-M   'P 1'
#
loop_
_entity.id
_entity.type
_entity.pdbx_description
1 polymer ?
#
loop_
_entity_poly.entity_id
_entity_poly.type
_entity_poly.pdbx_seq_one_letter_code
_entity_poly.pdbx_strand_id
1 'polypeptide(L)'
;MSRWLLTYLLLLSSFMSMAQGIVIHGTVRFKEDDEPAAGVNVMLFGQDRKSMLGFGQTDGNGRFRLEYSGTADSLVLRCTGMDIKMQERRIPASDQRLDIIVTTSPLVIREAKVKADPMSAKGDTVVYYVGQFRDETDRAIGDVLKKMPGITVEESGRIAYNGKPINRFYIEGMDMMGKSYGVATNNVRAEDIASVEVYERHQPVKALEDIERTDQAALNLRLKDDAKGVWNAMAQLGAGYKPAMWNAEGLGMRFSKAFQTLLTYKGNNEGEDVASKEVLPFEQTDDLAEMLGIRTLSEPSIDRTKYLFNNLHAASVNAMFKLRKNLDIVAKATYLKDRQTADGVTSTKYFFKDGPPVEVNENLSSVHSTNRADLEFKIRNNSSKHYLNESVEFNGVWNEGLGTSGGVSQLHHSDKIVLKNNFTDLVRLGSTVFSVLSDSEYARLPERLNVSSFLFSDSVAEAVQRVKSERFKMTNELRFSVNKGNWQFRITGNANLSIENLDSELSVCDTDSGLQEAQSLSFDKKHYTDIPTDSLKNDLTLQRIDVVLSPAIEYNLGDPMKATLSFPVDYRLSKISGTSNNRFLLTPKLTVSGDATNNLRYNISVSYNDIEGEINGLYSGYILTDYRMLARKSGVLPRTSSLAVSGRLEYKNPVSGLVASAALRWSRSWRDMIFSSVIDGSRLQESALAMDNHSDNLQASINAAKRFQSLSTTINASLIWSLNESSIIRQSSLMSVRRANVQGRITTLTKLSSFLNMEYSGSLSNTSSGLSKCEPLSSIFYLRQYLLTNITFRKPWIIRAEIEHYLNNLISGKDRNTLFAGLSLSYKKNRFEYSLAARNLLNPKIFNHIQTSDLIEYSSIRTLRPASVMLKILFNLG
;
A
#
# COMPACT_ATOMS: atom_id res chain seq x y z
N MET A 1 -37.35 -19.31 1.19
CA MET A 1 -36.25 -18.48 1.68
C MET A 1 -36.44 -17.88 3.08
N SER A 2 -37.66 -17.71 3.61
CA SER A 2 -37.90 -17.10 4.92
C SER A 2 -37.67 -17.99 6.16
N ARG A 3 -37.69 -19.30 6.02
CA ARG A 3 -37.52 -20.23 7.16
C ARG A 3 -36.04 -20.49 7.53
N TRP A 4 -35.14 -20.38 6.60
CA TRP A 4 -33.69 -20.57 6.83
C TRP A 4 -33.04 -19.35 7.46
N LEU A 5 -33.56 -18.14 7.16
CA LEU A 5 -33.08 -16.90 7.78
C LEU A 5 -33.38 -16.83 9.29
N LEU A 6 -34.56 -17.34 9.69
CA LEU A 6 -34.95 -17.39 11.11
C LEU A 6 -34.17 -18.41 11.89
N THR A 7 -33.81 -19.54 11.29
CA THR A 7 -32.97 -20.59 11.91
C THR A 7 -31.54 -20.11 12.06
N TYR A 8 -31.02 -19.32 11.11
CA TYR A 8 -29.69 -18.71 11.18
C TYR A 8 -29.64 -17.59 12.22
N LEU A 9 -30.71 -16.81 12.34
CA LEU A 9 -30.81 -15.77 13.40
C LEU A 9 -30.91 -16.38 14.81
N LEU A 10 -31.58 -17.51 14.95
CA LEU A 10 -31.67 -18.24 16.22
C LEU A 10 -30.37 -18.97 16.57
N LEU A 11 -29.59 -19.42 15.59
CA LEU A 11 -28.25 -19.96 15.81
C LEU A 11 -27.23 -18.85 16.15
N LEU A 12 -27.37 -17.65 15.60
CA LEU A 12 -26.54 -16.50 16.00
C LEU A 12 -26.89 -16.00 17.42
N SER A 13 -28.16 -16.12 17.84
CA SER A 13 -28.56 -15.73 19.21
C SER A 13 -28.09 -16.71 20.27
N SER A 14 -27.83 -17.98 19.93
CA SER A 14 -27.31 -18.98 20.87
C SER A 14 -25.79 -18.90 21.11
N PHE A 15 -25.05 -18.13 20.30
CA PHE A 15 -23.64 -17.82 20.54
C PHE A 15 -23.41 -16.58 21.43
N MET A 16 -24.47 -15.86 21.81
CA MET A 16 -24.39 -14.81 22.83
C MET A 16 -24.69 -15.37 24.25
N SER A 17 -24.19 -16.55 24.57
CA SER A 17 -24.02 -16.93 25.97
C SER A 17 -22.83 -16.10 26.49
N MET A 18 -23.12 -14.88 26.95
CA MET A 18 -22.16 -14.06 27.70
C MET A 18 -21.76 -14.88 28.93
N ALA A 19 -20.54 -15.38 28.94
CA ALA A 19 -19.91 -15.68 30.20
C ALA A 19 -19.96 -14.38 31.05
N GLN A 20 -20.69 -14.37 32.13
CA GLN A 20 -20.72 -13.24 33.07
C GLN A 20 -19.28 -13.04 33.56
N GLY A 21 -18.62 -12.06 32.95
CA GLY A 21 -17.28 -11.68 33.37
C GLY A 21 -17.35 -11.01 34.72
N ILE A 22 -16.51 -11.43 35.65
CA ILE A 22 -16.32 -10.83 36.97
C ILE A 22 -15.68 -9.46 36.78
N VAL A 23 -16.26 -8.42 37.34
CA VAL A 23 -15.77 -7.03 37.29
C VAL A 23 -15.12 -6.66 38.61
N ILE A 24 -13.84 -6.36 38.59
CA ILE A 24 -13.06 -5.89 39.74
C ILE A 24 -12.71 -4.43 39.45
N HIS A 25 -13.20 -3.52 40.26
CA HIS A 25 -12.98 -2.08 40.09
C HIS A 25 -12.63 -1.45 41.47
N GLY A 26 -12.05 -0.25 41.43
CA GLY A 26 -11.71 0.44 42.65
C GLY A 26 -10.85 1.66 42.47
N THR A 27 -10.20 2.08 43.56
CA THR A 27 -9.29 3.20 43.58
C THR A 27 -7.94 2.82 44.16
N VAL A 28 -6.89 3.42 43.58
CA VAL A 28 -5.52 3.33 44.10
C VAL A 28 -5.12 4.70 44.61
N ARG A 29 -4.62 4.77 45.87
CA ARG A 29 -4.17 6.02 46.50
C ARG A 29 -2.77 5.85 47.09
N PHE A 30 -2.05 6.94 47.18
CA PHE A 30 -0.78 6.97 47.91
C PHE A 30 -1.01 6.97 49.44
N LYS A 31 -0.13 6.25 50.12
CA LYS A 31 -0.18 6.16 51.61
C LYS A 31 0.23 7.48 52.28
N GLU A 32 1.11 8.23 51.66
CA GLU A 32 1.79 9.39 52.20
C GLU A 32 0.86 10.63 52.28
N ASP A 33 0.00 10.84 51.32
CA ASP A 33 -0.83 12.06 51.18
C ASP A 33 -2.30 11.78 50.88
N ASP A 34 -2.71 10.50 50.80
CA ASP A 34 -4.05 10.05 50.38
C ASP A 34 -4.50 10.55 48.99
N GLU A 35 -3.55 11.05 48.18
CA GLU A 35 -3.84 11.49 46.80
C GLU A 35 -4.09 10.31 45.89
N PRO A 36 -4.93 10.50 44.82
CA PRO A 36 -5.16 9.46 43.82
C PRO A 36 -3.88 9.08 43.08
N ALA A 37 -3.53 7.80 43.04
CA ALA A 37 -2.38 7.31 42.32
C ALA A 37 -2.74 7.06 40.84
N ALA A 38 -2.55 8.06 39.99
CA ALA A 38 -2.79 7.99 38.55
C ALA A 38 -1.65 7.22 37.84
N GLY A 39 -2.00 6.48 36.78
CA GLY A 39 -1.01 5.79 35.94
C GLY A 39 -0.42 4.52 36.56
N VAL A 40 -1.02 3.98 37.64
CA VAL A 40 -0.62 2.71 38.27
C VAL A 40 -1.15 1.55 37.44
N ASN A 41 -0.26 0.65 37.05
CA ASN A 41 -0.64 -0.59 36.40
C ASN A 41 -1.26 -1.56 37.40
N VAL A 42 -2.50 -1.96 37.18
CA VAL A 42 -3.22 -2.94 37.99
C VAL A 42 -3.41 -4.20 37.18
N MET A 43 -2.83 -5.29 37.63
CA MET A 43 -2.77 -6.57 36.91
C MET A 43 -3.40 -7.69 37.73
N LEU A 44 -4.15 -8.57 37.07
CA LEU A 44 -4.66 -9.80 37.65
C LEU A 44 -3.81 -10.98 37.20
N PHE A 45 -3.42 -11.79 38.12
CA PHE A 45 -2.69 -13.04 37.91
C PHE A 45 -3.48 -14.23 38.45
N GLY A 46 -3.23 -15.40 37.86
CA GLY A 46 -3.66 -16.66 38.46
C GLY A 46 -2.93 -16.95 39.75
N GLN A 47 -3.34 -18.03 40.43
CA GLN A 47 -2.70 -18.48 41.68
C GLN A 47 -1.21 -18.82 41.50
N ASP A 48 -0.80 -19.15 40.28
CA ASP A 48 0.58 -19.39 39.83
C ASP A 48 1.47 -18.13 39.83
N ARG A 49 0.87 -16.94 39.98
CA ARG A 49 1.51 -15.62 39.94
C ARG A 49 2.28 -15.33 38.61
N LYS A 50 2.10 -16.19 37.61
CA LYS A 50 2.80 -16.11 36.31
C LYS A 50 1.84 -15.81 35.16
N SER A 51 0.65 -16.38 35.19
CA SER A 51 -0.36 -16.21 34.17
C SER A 51 -1.13 -14.92 34.41
N MET A 52 -0.88 -13.89 33.60
CA MET A 52 -1.61 -12.62 33.66
C MET A 52 -2.98 -12.81 33.00
N LEU A 53 -4.04 -12.53 33.77
CA LEU A 53 -5.43 -12.77 33.41
C LEU A 53 -6.20 -11.49 33.11
N GLY A 54 -5.69 -10.34 33.54
CA GLY A 54 -6.27 -9.02 33.27
C GLY A 54 -5.25 -7.92 33.52
N PHE A 55 -5.45 -6.79 32.81
CA PHE A 55 -4.60 -5.60 32.92
C PHE A 55 -5.46 -4.34 32.80
N GLY A 56 -5.16 -3.35 33.62
CA GLY A 56 -5.73 -2.01 33.56
C GLY A 56 -4.78 -1.01 34.18
N GLN A 57 -4.98 0.25 33.88
CA GLN A 57 -4.23 1.36 34.45
C GLN A 57 -5.18 2.31 35.15
N THR A 58 -4.76 2.92 36.25
CA THR A 58 -5.58 3.91 36.96
C THR A 58 -5.69 5.20 36.16
N ASP A 59 -6.89 5.77 36.13
CA ASP A 59 -7.17 7.09 35.54
C ASP A 59 -6.59 8.24 36.39
N GLY A 60 -6.81 9.50 35.98
CA GLY A 60 -6.38 10.69 36.72
C GLY A 60 -6.96 10.82 38.13
N ASN A 61 -8.02 10.10 38.47
CA ASN A 61 -8.63 10.02 39.79
C ASN A 61 -8.24 8.74 40.54
N GLY A 62 -7.24 7.99 40.08
CA GLY A 62 -6.79 6.75 40.68
C GLY A 62 -7.74 5.57 40.48
N ARG A 63 -8.75 5.63 39.62
CA ARG A 63 -9.75 4.58 39.45
C ARG A 63 -9.28 3.57 38.42
N PHE A 64 -9.55 2.27 38.70
CA PHE A 64 -9.29 1.18 37.77
C PHE A 64 -10.53 0.28 37.61
N ARG A 65 -10.58 -0.45 36.52
CA ARG A 65 -11.58 -1.48 36.21
C ARG A 65 -10.92 -2.62 35.45
N LEU A 66 -11.13 -3.84 35.92
CA LEU A 66 -10.63 -5.07 35.33
C LEU A 66 -11.78 -6.05 35.15
N GLU A 67 -11.77 -6.77 34.04
CA GLU A 67 -12.75 -7.80 33.74
C GLU A 67 -12.04 -9.16 33.68
N TYR A 68 -12.62 -10.15 34.27
CA TYR A 68 -12.09 -11.51 34.32
C TYR A 68 -13.18 -12.52 33.93
N SER A 69 -12.90 -13.34 32.92
CA SER A 69 -13.78 -14.40 32.41
C SER A 69 -13.10 -15.75 32.57
N GLY A 70 -13.07 -16.29 33.76
CA GLY A 70 -12.44 -17.56 34.04
C GLY A 70 -13.07 -18.25 35.24
N THR A 71 -12.62 -19.47 35.58
CA THR A 71 -13.18 -20.35 36.60
C THR A 71 -12.33 -20.44 37.88
N ALA A 72 -11.36 -19.55 38.10
CA ALA A 72 -10.53 -19.58 39.30
C ALA A 72 -11.29 -19.03 40.51
N ASP A 73 -11.15 -19.68 41.71
CA ASP A 73 -11.78 -19.24 42.93
C ASP A 73 -11.08 -18.04 43.58
N SER A 74 -9.81 -17.82 43.29
CA SER A 74 -9.04 -16.68 43.76
C SER A 74 -8.01 -16.21 42.76
N LEU A 75 -7.77 -14.91 42.78
CA LEU A 75 -6.85 -14.20 41.88
C LEU A 75 -5.80 -13.45 42.71
N VAL A 76 -4.69 -13.10 42.05
CA VAL A 76 -3.67 -12.24 42.63
C VAL A 76 -3.70 -10.92 41.89
N LEU A 77 -4.06 -9.84 42.56
CA LEU A 77 -4.00 -8.50 42.05
C LEU A 77 -2.62 -7.90 42.39
N ARG A 78 -1.94 -7.38 41.36
CA ARG A 78 -0.63 -6.76 41.46
C ARG A 78 -0.71 -5.32 40.98
N CYS A 79 -0.25 -4.38 41.80
CA CYS A 79 -0.11 -2.98 41.47
C CYS A 79 1.38 -2.65 41.28
N THR A 80 1.70 -2.02 40.11
CA THR A 80 3.06 -1.57 39.79
C THR A 80 3.04 -0.20 39.10
N GLY A 81 4.08 0.58 39.31
CA GLY A 81 4.27 1.88 38.67
C GLY A 81 5.71 2.36 38.84
N MET A 82 6.09 3.45 38.19
CA MET A 82 7.46 3.96 38.26
C MET A 82 7.85 4.45 39.68
N ASP A 83 6.87 4.99 40.39
CA ASP A 83 7.07 5.67 41.67
C ASP A 83 6.48 4.92 42.87
N ILE A 84 6.05 3.67 42.67
CA ILE A 84 5.40 2.88 43.70
C ILE A 84 6.10 1.55 43.95
N LYS A 85 6.11 1.15 45.22
CA LYS A 85 6.54 -0.19 45.58
C LYS A 85 5.52 -1.21 45.12
N MET A 86 5.96 -2.19 44.30
CA MET A 86 5.10 -3.29 43.85
C MET A 86 4.33 -3.90 45.06
N GLN A 87 3.01 -3.99 44.90
CA GLN A 87 2.13 -4.54 45.89
C GLN A 87 1.29 -5.67 45.30
N GLU A 88 1.21 -6.77 45.99
CA GLU A 88 0.36 -7.91 45.66
C GLU A 88 -0.69 -8.14 46.71
N ARG A 89 -1.91 -8.44 46.27
CA ARG A 89 -3.00 -8.83 47.14
C ARG A 89 -3.77 -10.00 46.55
N ARG A 90 -4.00 -11.07 47.36
CA ARG A 90 -4.89 -12.13 46.92
C ARG A 90 -6.33 -11.69 47.13
N ILE A 91 -7.16 -11.89 46.13
CA ILE A 91 -8.57 -11.51 46.12
C ILE A 91 -9.44 -12.68 45.68
N PRO A 92 -10.69 -12.82 46.16
CA PRO A 92 -11.63 -13.78 45.60
C PRO A 92 -12.00 -13.41 44.19
N ALA A 93 -12.32 -14.40 43.35
CA ALA A 93 -12.78 -14.16 42.00
C ALA A 93 -14.31 -13.87 41.98
N SER A 94 -14.68 -12.70 42.45
CA SER A 94 -16.08 -12.23 42.51
C SER A 94 -16.13 -10.73 42.16
N ASP A 95 -17.27 -10.26 41.78
CA ASP A 95 -17.52 -8.82 41.59
C ASP A 95 -17.23 -8.08 42.88
N GLN A 96 -16.28 -7.16 42.85
CA GLN A 96 -15.88 -6.44 44.01
C GLN A 96 -15.28 -5.07 43.72
N ARG A 97 -15.42 -4.18 44.70
CA ARG A 97 -14.71 -2.91 44.74
C ARG A 97 -13.54 -3.01 45.72
N LEU A 98 -12.37 -2.53 45.27
CA LEU A 98 -11.13 -2.56 46.03
C LEU A 98 -10.53 -1.17 46.12
N ASP A 99 -10.30 -0.72 47.35
CA ASP A 99 -9.49 0.45 47.60
C ASP A 99 -8.08 -0.01 47.98
N ILE A 100 -7.09 0.41 47.23
CA ILE A 100 -5.70 -0.03 47.33
C ILE A 100 -4.84 1.16 47.71
N ILE A 101 -4.03 0.98 48.76
CA ILE A 101 -3.10 1.98 49.23
C ILE A 101 -1.70 1.54 48.79
N VAL A 102 -1.01 2.36 47.99
CA VAL A 102 0.35 2.11 47.51
C VAL A 102 1.33 3.06 48.20
N THR A 103 2.55 2.61 48.38
CA THR A 103 3.63 3.41 48.99
C THR A 103 4.59 3.86 47.93
N THR A 104 4.98 5.13 47.94
CA THR A 104 6.03 5.68 47.09
C THR A 104 7.36 4.98 47.34
N SER A 105 8.05 4.62 46.27
CA SER A 105 9.40 4.05 46.35
C SER A 105 10.34 4.90 45.49
N PRO A 106 11.25 5.66 46.12
CA PRO A 106 12.26 6.37 45.34
C PRO A 106 13.11 5.37 44.58
N LEU A 107 13.22 5.55 43.29
CA LEU A 107 13.97 4.70 42.37
C LEU A 107 15.47 4.83 42.68
N VAL A 108 15.98 3.99 43.57
CA VAL A 108 17.44 3.78 43.70
C VAL A 108 17.82 2.86 42.54
N ILE A 109 18.34 3.43 41.46
CA ILE A 109 18.88 2.68 40.33
C ILE A 109 20.14 1.94 40.81
N ARG A 110 19.97 0.75 41.36
CA ARG A 110 21.02 -0.25 41.37
C ARG A 110 21.00 -0.97 40.02
N GLU A 111 22.18 -1.15 39.47
CA GLU A 111 22.43 -1.89 38.22
C GLU A 111 21.77 -3.28 38.28
N ALA A 112 20.49 -3.35 37.95
CA ALA A 112 19.76 -4.60 37.80
C ALA A 112 19.70 -4.87 36.30
N LYS A 113 20.24 -6.00 35.88
CA LYS A 113 19.89 -6.64 34.60
C LYS A 113 18.40 -7.01 34.61
N VAL A 114 17.55 -6.03 34.56
CA VAL A 114 16.12 -6.20 34.32
C VAL A 114 16.01 -6.68 32.87
N LYS A 115 15.47 -7.86 32.64
CA LYS A 115 14.84 -8.17 31.35
C LYS A 115 13.66 -7.20 31.25
N ALA A 116 13.93 -6.01 30.71
CA ALA A 116 12.89 -5.05 30.42
C ALA A 116 11.85 -5.74 29.53
N ASP A 117 10.59 -5.53 29.82
CA ASP A 117 9.51 -6.00 28.94
C ASP A 117 9.81 -5.49 27.53
N PRO A 118 9.66 -6.33 26.50
CA PRO A 118 9.98 -5.96 25.12
C PRO A 118 9.17 -4.76 24.61
N MET A 119 8.05 -4.46 25.27
CA MET A 119 7.18 -3.34 24.95
C MET A 119 6.52 -2.78 26.21
N SER A 120 6.23 -1.49 26.20
CA SER A 120 5.44 -0.80 27.21
C SER A 120 4.37 0.08 26.55
N ALA A 121 3.27 0.31 27.25
CA ALA A 121 2.21 1.21 26.78
C ALA A 121 2.00 2.33 27.81
N LYS A 122 1.89 3.57 27.33
CA LYS A 122 1.58 4.75 28.14
C LYS A 122 0.58 5.63 27.39
N GLY A 123 -0.66 5.63 27.85
CA GLY A 123 -1.75 6.29 27.13
C GLY A 123 -1.91 5.71 25.70
N ASP A 124 -1.98 6.57 24.72
CA ASP A 124 -2.07 6.20 23.29
C ASP A 124 -0.69 5.91 22.65
N THR A 125 0.36 5.72 23.45
CA THR A 125 1.72 5.43 22.95
C THR A 125 2.15 4.03 23.34
N VAL A 126 2.49 3.22 22.33
CA VAL A 126 3.14 1.91 22.52
C VAL A 126 4.60 2.03 22.22
N VAL A 127 5.47 1.67 23.15
CA VAL A 127 6.94 1.74 23.00
C VAL A 127 7.50 0.33 22.86
N TYR A 128 8.24 0.08 21.80
CA TYR A 128 8.99 -1.14 21.53
C TYR A 128 10.47 -0.88 21.74
N TYR A 129 11.13 -1.66 22.58
CA TYR A 129 12.58 -1.55 22.81
C TYR A 129 13.32 -2.38 21.76
N VAL A 130 14.01 -1.70 20.81
CA VAL A 130 14.64 -2.32 19.65
C VAL A 130 15.59 -3.46 20.02
N GLY A 131 16.36 -3.31 21.10
CA GLY A 131 17.30 -4.34 21.55
C GLY A 131 16.66 -5.69 21.90
N GLN A 132 15.34 -5.76 22.16
CA GLN A 132 14.60 -6.99 22.46
C GLN A 132 14.09 -7.71 21.20
N PHE A 133 14.05 -7.02 20.06
CA PHE A 133 13.56 -7.55 18.78
C PHE A 133 14.69 -7.75 17.77
N ARG A 134 15.78 -6.98 17.91
CA ARG A 134 16.93 -7.00 17.01
C ARG A 134 17.76 -8.28 17.18
N ASP A 135 18.25 -8.80 16.07
CA ASP A 135 19.32 -9.80 16.03
C ASP A 135 20.52 -9.31 15.17
N GLU A 136 21.57 -10.13 15.08
CA GLU A 136 22.81 -9.79 14.38
C GLU A 136 22.62 -9.68 12.86
N THR A 137 21.53 -10.19 12.32
CA THR A 137 21.22 -10.20 10.88
C THR A 137 20.49 -8.94 10.44
N ASP A 138 19.94 -8.19 11.38
CA ASP A 138 19.18 -6.97 11.08
C ASP A 138 20.12 -5.81 10.76
N ARG A 139 19.97 -5.27 9.56
CA ARG A 139 20.74 -4.09 9.12
C ARG A 139 19.93 -2.82 9.25
N ALA A 140 18.78 -2.77 8.61
CA ALA A 140 17.90 -1.62 8.63
C ALA A 140 16.83 -1.76 9.72
N ILE A 141 16.27 -0.63 10.15
CA ILE A 141 15.19 -0.64 11.15
C ILE A 141 13.95 -1.39 10.64
N GLY A 142 13.71 -1.42 9.32
CA GLY A 142 12.64 -2.21 8.71
C GLY A 142 12.71 -3.69 9.03
N ASP A 143 13.91 -4.27 9.16
CA ASP A 143 14.09 -5.68 9.51
C ASP A 143 13.62 -5.96 10.94
N VAL A 144 13.84 -5.02 11.84
CA VAL A 144 13.41 -5.14 13.24
C VAL A 144 11.92 -4.87 13.39
N LEU A 145 11.39 -3.87 12.66
CA LEU A 145 9.96 -3.53 12.69
C LEU A 145 9.07 -4.71 12.28
N LYS A 146 9.49 -5.53 11.33
CA LYS A 146 8.78 -6.77 10.92
C LYS A 146 8.59 -7.77 12.07
N LYS A 147 9.44 -7.70 13.10
CA LYS A 147 9.42 -8.59 14.26
C LYS A 147 8.56 -8.05 15.41
N MET A 148 8.12 -6.79 15.33
CA MET A 148 7.31 -6.13 16.35
C MET A 148 5.84 -6.47 16.17
N PRO A 149 5.13 -6.90 17.24
CA PRO A 149 3.71 -7.24 17.16
C PRO A 149 2.86 -6.07 16.64
N GLY A 150 1.94 -6.36 15.73
CA GLY A 150 1.04 -5.37 15.15
C GLY A 150 1.65 -4.50 14.04
N ILE A 151 2.95 -4.57 13.81
CA ILE A 151 3.63 -3.84 12.73
C ILE A 151 3.86 -4.78 11.55
N THR A 152 3.52 -4.32 10.36
CA THR A 152 3.86 -4.97 9.10
C THR A 152 4.65 -4.00 8.24
N VAL A 153 5.69 -4.50 7.57
CA VAL A 153 6.55 -3.70 6.69
C VAL A 153 6.60 -4.39 5.33
N GLU A 154 6.18 -3.68 4.29
CA GLU A 154 6.27 -4.12 2.91
C GLU A 154 7.72 -4.03 2.40
N GLU A 155 8.02 -4.62 1.25
CA GLU A 155 9.34 -4.50 0.62
C GLU A 155 9.70 -3.06 0.25
N SER A 156 8.70 -2.25 -0.10
CA SER A 156 8.82 -0.81 -0.31
C SER A 156 9.21 -0.02 0.94
N GLY A 157 9.25 -0.64 2.12
CA GLY A 157 9.42 0.04 3.39
C GLY A 157 8.14 0.67 3.95
N ARG A 158 7.00 0.51 3.27
CA ARG A 158 5.70 0.98 3.77
C ARG A 158 5.32 0.22 5.04
N ILE A 159 4.89 0.98 6.05
CA ILE A 159 4.56 0.44 7.36
C ILE A 159 3.04 0.52 7.56
N ALA A 160 2.47 -0.58 8.05
CA ALA A 160 1.12 -0.57 8.59
C ALA A 160 1.13 -1.03 10.05
N TYR A 161 0.29 -0.41 10.86
CA TYR A 161 0.04 -0.79 12.24
C TYR A 161 -1.39 -1.30 12.39
N ASN A 162 -1.53 -2.52 12.92
CA ASN A 162 -2.82 -3.22 13.01
C ASN A 162 -3.59 -3.27 11.67
N GLY A 163 -2.85 -3.45 10.56
CA GLY A 163 -3.40 -3.53 9.21
C GLY A 163 -3.81 -2.21 8.59
N LYS A 164 -3.55 -1.06 9.23
CA LYS A 164 -3.76 0.29 8.68
C LYS A 164 -2.42 0.95 8.40
N PRO A 165 -2.23 1.59 7.23
CA PRO A 165 -1.04 2.39 6.96
C PRO A 165 -0.86 3.48 8.02
N ILE A 166 0.39 3.71 8.44
CA ILE A 166 0.69 4.83 9.33
C ILE A 166 0.53 6.17 8.60
N ASN A 167 0.12 7.20 9.33
CA ASN A 167 -0.07 8.54 8.74
C ASN A 167 1.20 9.40 8.78
N ARG A 168 2.14 9.11 9.70
CA ARG A 168 3.43 9.81 9.81
C ARG A 168 4.53 8.86 10.29
N PHE A 169 5.74 9.18 9.83
CA PHE A 169 6.97 8.55 10.26
C PHE A 169 7.94 9.61 10.76
N TYR A 170 8.28 9.55 12.02
CA TYR A 170 9.16 10.51 12.68
C TYR A 170 10.51 9.88 13.01
N ILE A 171 11.55 10.72 12.99
CA ILE A 171 12.85 10.42 13.59
C ILE A 171 13.14 11.53 14.59
N GLU A 172 13.27 11.19 15.89
CA GLU A 172 13.41 12.15 17.00
C GLU A 172 12.29 13.21 17.01
N GLY A 173 11.05 12.79 16.65
CA GLY A 173 9.88 13.66 16.61
C GLY A 173 9.80 14.60 15.41
N MET A 174 10.65 14.44 14.39
CA MET A 174 10.66 15.25 13.16
C MET A 174 10.27 14.42 11.94
N ASP A 175 9.38 14.95 11.11
CA ASP A 175 8.85 14.31 9.89
C ASP A 175 9.61 14.87 8.66
N MET A 176 10.77 14.31 8.37
CA MET A 176 11.59 14.67 7.22
C MET A 176 11.11 13.97 5.94
N MET A 177 10.71 12.71 6.06
CA MET A 177 10.49 11.87 4.89
C MET A 177 9.09 12.00 4.30
N GLY A 178 8.08 12.39 5.10
CA GLY A 178 6.68 12.47 4.64
C GLY A 178 6.19 11.14 4.10
N LYS A 179 5.62 11.12 2.88
CA LYS A 179 5.11 9.93 2.21
C LYS A 179 6.20 8.99 1.65
N SER A 180 7.47 9.42 1.63
CA SER A 180 8.62 8.64 1.13
C SER A 180 9.45 8.01 2.25
N TYR A 181 8.86 7.73 3.41
CA TYR A 181 9.59 7.19 4.57
C TYR A 181 10.17 5.78 4.36
N GLY A 182 9.80 5.09 3.27
CA GLY A 182 10.42 3.83 2.89
C GLY A 182 11.95 3.91 2.76
N VAL A 183 12.45 5.05 2.26
CA VAL A 183 13.91 5.32 2.24
C VAL A 183 14.50 5.20 3.64
N ALA A 184 13.87 5.80 4.66
CA ALA A 184 14.36 5.72 6.03
C ALA A 184 14.18 4.32 6.62
N THR A 185 13.04 3.66 6.38
CA THR A 185 12.76 2.30 6.86
C THR A 185 13.79 1.30 6.36
N ASN A 186 14.22 1.43 5.10
CA ASN A 186 15.16 0.50 4.45
C ASN A 186 16.63 0.85 4.65
N ASN A 187 16.95 2.06 5.14
CA ASN A 187 18.33 2.52 5.23
C ASN A 187 18.79 2.94 6.63
N VAL A 188 17.90 3.37 7.52
CA VAL A 188 18.31 3.73 8.89
C VAL A 188 18.76 2.49 9.65
N ARG A 189 19.97 2.50 10.18
CA ARG A 189 20.59 1.35 10.84
C ARG A 189 19.82 0.97 12.10
N ALA A 190 19.47 -0.30 12.23
CA ALA A 190 18.77 -0.82 13.40
C ALA A 190 19.58 -0.64 14.71
N GLU A 191 20.90 -0.62 14.61
CA GLU A 191 21.79 -0.49 15.78
C GLU A 191 21.77 0.93 16.38
N ASP A 192 21.40 1.96 15.61
CA ASP A 192 21.35 3.35 16.07
C ASP A 192 20.03 3.67 16.80
N ILE A 193 19.05 2.76 16.74
CA ILE A 193 17.72 2.97 17.33
C ILE A 193 17.62 2.34 18.71
N ALA A 194 17.19 3.13 19.70
CA ALA A 194 16.92 2.69 21.06
C ALA A 194 15.52 2.09 21.19
N SER A 195 14.52 2.82 20.71
CA SER A 195 13.12 2.40 20.76
C SER A 195 12.31 2.91 19.58
N VAL A 196 11.18 2.26 19.35
CA VAL A 196 10.16 2.64 18.39
C VAL A 196 8.90 2.98 19.16
N GLU A 197 8.43 4.21 19.04
CA GLU A 197 7.18 4.67 19.65
C GLU A 197 6.08 4.65 18.59
N VAL A 198 4.98 3.99 18.87
CA VAL A 198 3.77 4.02 18.03
C VAL A 198 2.75 4.88 18.74
N TYR A 199 2.41 6.02 18.13
CA TYR A 199 1.36 6.91 18.58
C TYR A 199 0.04 6.45 17.96
N GLU A 200 -0.80 5.79 18.74
CA GLU A 200 -2.12 5.37 18.30
C GLU A 200 -3.04 6.58 18.19
N ARG A 201 -3.97 6.57 17.22
CA ARG A 201 -4.91 7.68 17.00
C ARG A 201 -4.22 9.04 16.81
N HIS A 202 -3.10 9.04 16.11
CA HIS A 202 -2.24 10.19 15.97
C HIS A 202 -2.81 11.26 15.04
N GLN A 203 -3.05 12.46 15.58
CA GLN A 203 -3.39 13.65 14.79
C GLN A 203 -2.09 14.43 14.45
N PRO A 204 -1.66 14.46 13.17
CA PRO A 204 -0.41 15.11 12.78
C PRO A 204 -0.45 16.64 12.84
N VAL A 205 -1.64 17.24 12.84
CA VAL A 205 -1.85 18.68 12.92
C VAL A 205 -2.18 19.07 14.35
N LYS A 206 -1.25 19.71 15.05
CA LYS A 206 -1.41 20.07 16.48
C LYS A 206 -2.65 20.92 16.78
N ALA A 207 -3.03 21.78 15.86
CA ALA A 207 -4.24 22.59 16.02
C ALA A 207 -5.54 21.75 16.02
N LEU A 208 -5.50 20.52 15.53
CA LEU A 208 -6.63 19.57 15.47
C LEU A 208 -6.57 18.48 16.54
N GLU A 209 -5.52 18.40 17.35
CA GLU A 209 -5.20 17.27 18.23
C GLU A 209 -6.35 16.88 19.16
N ASP A 210 -7.08 17.87 19.74
CA ASP A 210 -8.24 17.62 20.61
C ASP A 210 -9.60 17.77 19.89
N ILE A 211 -9.57 18.11 18.59
CA ILE A 211 -10.76 18.44 17.81
C ILE A 211 -11.15 17.31 16.88
N GLU A 212 -10.20 16.81 16.09
CA GLU A 212 -10.42 15.76 15.11
C GLU A 212 -9.66 14.50 15.51
N ARG A 213 -10.39 13.44 15.85
CA ARG A 213 -9.78 12.14 16.14
C ARG A 213 -9.51 11.41 14.84
N THR A 214 -8.34 10.83 14.73
CA THR A 214 -7.94 9.91 13.64
C THR A 214 -7.83 8.50 14.19
N ASP A 215 -8.04 7.53 13.35
CA ASP A 215 -7.86 6.09 13.65
C ASP A 215 -6.54 5.53 13.12
N GLN A 216 -5.69 6.39 12.54
CA GLN A 216 -4.38 6.03 12.06
C GLN A 216 -3.32 6.25 13.14
N ALA A 217 -2.27 5.43 13.08
CA ALA A 217 -1.12 5.56 13.95
C ALA A 217 0.02 6.31 13.26
N ALA A 218 0.91 6.90 14.07
CA ALA A 218 2.23 7.34 13.62
C ALA A 218 3.33 6.52 14.30
N LEU A 219 4.49 6.48 13.67
CA LEU A 219 5.67 5.79 14.19
C LEU A 219 6.80 6.79 14.40
N ASN A 220 7.48 6.73 15.53
CA ASN A 220 8.63 7.58 15.85
C ASN A 220 9.84 6.72 16.26
N LEU A 221 10.95 6.92 15.57
CA LEU A 221 12.22 6.33 15.92
C LEU A 221 12.94 7.19 16.94
N ARG A 222 13.28 6.62 18.08
CA ARG A 222 14.17 7.22 19.07
C ARG A 222 15.58 6.68 18.90
N LEU A 223 16.49 7.56 18.60
CA LEU A 223 17.91 7.22 18.47
C LEU A 223 18.55 6.98 19.84
N LYS A 224 19.57 6.17 19.86
CA LYS A 224 20.51 6.10 20.99
C LYS A 224 21.25 7.44 21.14
N ASP A 225 21.68 7.75 22.35
CA ASP A 225 22.30 9.05 22.63
C ASP A 225 23.61 9.26 21.88
N ASP A 226 24.36 8.19 21.65
CA ASP A 226 25.60 8.19 20.84
C ASP A 226 25.38 8.35 19.34
N ALA A 227 24.16 8.08 18.85
CA ALA A 227 23.79 8.23 17.44
C ALA A 227 23.18 9.62 17.12
N LYS A 228 22.86 10.44 18.13
CA LYS A 228 22.24 11.76 17.94
C LYS A 228 23.25 12.82 17.50
N GLY A 229 22.98 13.49 16.38
CA GLY A 229 23.73 14.63 15.89
C GLY A 229 25.09 14.31 15.26
N VAL A 230 25.47 13.04 15.18
CA VAL A 230 26.70 12.60 14.52
C VAL A 230 26.42 12.18 13.08
N TRP A 231 27.46 12.22 12.24
CA TRP A 231 27.40 11.66 10.90
C TRP A 231 27.65 10.17 10.95
N ASN A 232 26.69 9.40 10.44
CA ASN A 232 26.81 7.99 10.16
C ASN A 232 26.88 7.79 8.66
N ALA A 233 27.84 7.01 8.19
CA ALA A 233 27.97 6.70 6.77
C ALA A 233 28.21 5.22 6.54
N MET A 234 27.80 4.74 5.37
CA MET A 234 27.98 3.37 4.93
C MET A 234 28.36 3.39 3.45
N ALA A 235 29.28 2.54 3.05
CA ALA A 235 29.59 2.25 1.67
C ALA A 235 29.61 0.74 1.44
N GLN A 236 29.02 0.28 0.35
CA GLN A 236 29.03 -1.13 -0.08
C GLN A 236 29.45 -1.20 -1.53
N LEU A 237 30.36 -2.12 -1.84
CA LEU A 237 30.73 -2.46 -3.19
C LEU A 237 30.59 -3.98 -3.37
N GLY A 238 30.10 -4.39 -4.53
CA GLY A 238 29.92 -5.79 -4.86
C GLY A 238 30.31 -6.10 -6.29
N ALA A 239 30.89 -7.28 -6.50
CA ALA A 239 31.20 -7.84 -7.81
C ALA A 239 30.71 -9.29 -7.87
N GLY A 240 30.14 -9.67 -9.01
CA GLY A 240 29.60 -11.01 -9.24
C GLY A 240 29.97 -11.60 -10.59
N TYR A 241 29.77 -12.90 -10.67
CA TYR A 241 30.09 -13.71 -11.84
C TYR A 241 28.91 -14.57 -12.28
N LYS A 242 28.81 -14.71 -13.62
CA LYS A 242 27.73 -15.43 -14.35
C LYS A 242 26.31 -14.94 -14.06
N PRO A 243 25.92 -13.82 -14.66
CA PRO A 243 26.68 -12.90 -15.53
C PRO A 243 27.61 -11.99 -14.72
N ALA A 244 28.37 -11.12 -15.42
CA ALA A 244 29.13 -10.07 -14.74
C ALA A 244 28.14 -9.11 -14.04
N MET A 245 28.24 -9.02 -12.74
CA MET A 245 27.35 -8.21 -11.89
C MET A 245 28.15 -7.23 -11.05
N TRP A 246 27.51 -6.12 -10.77
CA TRP A 246 28.04 -5.10 -9.87
C TRP A 246 26.95 -4.55 -8.95
N ASN A 247 27.36 -4.10 -7.77
CA ASN A 247 26.53 -3.36 -6.81
C ASN A 247 27.38 -2.28 -6.17
N ALA A 248 26.84 -1.09 -6.03
CA ALA A 248 27.46 0.01 -5.31
C ALA A 248 26.40 0.77 -4.51
N GLU A 249 26.58 0.88 -3.20
CA GLU A 249 25.68 1.58 -2.33
C GLU A 249 26.47 2.57 -1.47
N GLY A 250 25.92 3.77 -1.29
CA GLY A 250 26.40 4.81 -0.42
C GLY A 250 25.28 5.35 0.43
N LEU A 251 25.50 5.51 1.72
CA LEU A 251 24.57 6.08 2.66
C LEU A 251 25.30 7.09 3.53
N GLY A 252 24.72 8.28 3.71
CA GLY A 252 25.15 9.27 4.67
C GLY A 252 23.94 9.79 5.43
N MET A 253 23.99 9.81 6.75
CA MET A 253 22.87 10.30 7.54
C MET A 253 23.34 11.08 8.77
N ARG A 254 22.55 12.09 9.14
CA ARG A 254 22.73 12.85 10.36
C ARG A 254 21.37 13.30 10.89
N PHE A 255 21.07 12.98 12.13
CA PHE A 255 19.82 13.35 12.78
C PHE A 255 20.11 14.17 14.05
N SER A 256 19.86 15.46 13.98
CA SER A 256 19.95 16.37 15.12
C SER A 256 18.61 17.09 15.33
N LYS A 257 18.47 17.81 16.45
CA LYS A 257 17.24 18.57 16.77
C LYS A 257 16.96 19.75 15.82
N ALA A 258 18.00 20.27 15.13
CA ALA A 258 17.88 21.43 14.25
C ALA A 258 18.00 21.07 12.77
N PHE A 259 18.68 19.97 12.46
CA PHE A 259 18.97 19.54 11.09
C PHE A 259 18.97 18.02 11.00
N GLN A 260 18.23 17.52 10.01
CA GLN A 260 18.26 16.11 9.64
C GLN A 260 18.58 15.98 8.16
N THR A 261 19.37 14.97 7.81
CA THR A 261 19.63 14.63 6.42
C THR A 261 19.85 13.15 6.23
N LEU A 262 19.42 12.65 5.07
CA LEU A 262 19.63 11.30 4.59
C LEU A 262 20.01 11.37 3.11
N LEU A 263 21.23 10.93 2.82
CA LEU A 263 21.80 10.86 1.48
C LEU A 263 21.91 9.40 1.09
N THR A 264 21.42 9.03 -0.09
CA THR A 264 21.55 7.67 -0.59
C THR A 264 22.04 7.65 -2.03
N TYR A 265 22.89 6.69 -2.34
CA TYR A 265 23.18 6.27 -3.70
C TYR A 265 23.12 4.75 -3.77
N LYS A 266 22.42 4.23 -4.75
CA LYS A 266 22.32 2.79 -5.03
C LYS A 266 22.42 2.54 -6.53
N GLY A 267 23.38 1.71 -6.90
CA GLY A 267 23.52 1.27 -8.27
C GLY A 267 23.71 -0.25 -8.32
N ASN A 268 23.07 -0.90 -9.27
CA ASN A 268 23.21 -2.33 -9.45
C ASN A 268 22.76 -2.83 -10.83
N ASN A 269 23.28 -4.00 -11.20
CA ASN A 269 22.76 -4.82 -12.29
C ASN A 269 22.43 -6.25 -11.83
N GLU A 270 22.25 -6.46 -10.53
CA GLU A 270 22.00 -7.77 -9.94
C GLU A 270 20.52 -8.16 -9.84
N GLY A 271 19.64 -7.34 -10.40
CA GLY A 271 18.17 -7.56 -10.38
C GLY A 271 17.47 -6.98 -9.17
N GLU A 272 18.13 -6.17 -8.36
CA GLU A 272 17.49 -5.51 -7.22
C GLU A 272 16.74 -4.27 -7.68
N ASP A 273 15.44 -4.20 -7.34
CA ASP A 273 14.57 -3.08 -7.68
C ASP A 273 14.59 -2.03 -6.57
N VAL A 274 15.44 -1.04 -6.76
CA VAL A 274 15.54 0.12 -5.86
C VAL A 274 14.40 1.11 -6.11
N ALA A 275 13.87 1.18 -7.33
CA ALA A 275 12.84 2.15 -7.70
C ALA A 275 11.58 1.98 -6.82
N SER A 276 11.06 0.77 -6.69
CA SER A 276 9.88 0.48 -5.87
C SER A 276 10.13 0.64 -4.37
N LYS A 277 11.37 0.48 -3.93
CA LYS A 277 11.74 0.52 -2.50
C LYS A 277 12.06 1.91 -1.99
N GLU A 278 12.57 2.80 -2.84
CA GLU A 278 13.17 4.05 -2.35
C GLU A 278 12.79 5.32 -3.13
N VAL A 279 12.28 5.17 -4.36
CA VAL A 279 12.00 6.32 -5.22
C VAL A 279 10.51 6.67 -5.22
N LEU A 280 9.66 5.66 -5.30
CA LEU A 280 8.24 5.89 -5.45
C LEU A 280 7.58 6.26 -4.11
N PRO A 281 6.80 7.35 -4.04
CA PRO A 281 5.96 7.62 -2.89
C PRO A 281 4.89 6.54 -2.74
N PHE A 282 4.47 6.24 -1.51
CA PHE A 282 3.48 5.20 -1.24
C PHE A 282 2.07 5.50 -1.73
N GLU A 283 1.74 6.74 -1.94
CA GLU A 283 0.49 7.16 -2.57
C GLU A 283 0.82 7.62 -3.98
N GLN A 284 0.35 6.84 -4.96
CA GLN A 284 0.32 7.32 -6.33
C GLN A 284 -0.74 8.43 -6.37
N THR A 285 -0.32 9.59 -6.79
CA THR A 285 -1.24 10.66 -7.13
C THR A 285 -1.94 10.29 -8.43
N ASP A 286 -3.14 10.83 -8.64
CA ASP A 286 -3.92 10.69 -9.86
C ASP A 286 -3.22 11.42 -11.02
N ASP A 287 -2.17 10.79 -11.56
CA ASP A 287 -1.35 11.33 -12.65
C ASP A 287 -1.93 10.94 -14.00
N LEU A 288 -1.58 11.71 -15.07
CA LEU A 288 -1.85 11.28 -16.44
C LEU A 288 -1.23 9.91 -16.70
N ALA A 289 -2.06 8.96 -17.14
CA ALA A 289 -1.62 7.63 -17.52
C ALA A 289 -1.15 7.60 -18.97
N GLU A 290 -0.09 6.83 -19.24
CA GLU A 290 0.34 6.53 -20.61
C GLU A 290 -0.77 5.81 -21.37
N MET A 291 -1.04 6.24 -22.60
CA MET A 291 -2.02 5.63 -23.49
C MET A 291 -1.36 4.70 -24.50
N LEU A 292 -0.09 4.91 -24.78
CA LEU A 292 0.69 4.13 -25.73
C LEU A 292 1.70 3.26 -24.99
N GLY A 293 2.08 2.14 -25.59
CA GLY A 293 3.13 1.28 -25.03
C GLY A 293 3.57 0.19 -26.01
N ILE A 294 4.71 -0.40 -25.72
CA ILE A 294 5.14 -1.63 -26.37
C ILE A 294 4.59 -2.84 -25.64
N ARG A 295 4.39 -3.94 -26.35
CA ARG A 295 4.03 -5.20 -25.72
C ARG A 295 5.20 -5.70 -24.89
N THR A 296 4.91 -6.05 -23.63
CA THR A 296 5.88 -6.53 -22.66
C THR A 296 5.39 -7.79 -21.96
N LEU A 297 6.32 -8.54 -21.40
CA LEU A 297 6.00 -9.67 -20.54
C LEU A 297 5.38 -9.16 -19.24
N SER A 298 4.27 -9.75 -18.82
CA SER A 298 3.71 -9.48 -17.50
C SER A 298 4.71 -9.82 -16.40
N GLU A 299 4.70 -9.06 -15.33
CA GLU A 299 5.54 -9.34 -14.17
C GLU A 299 5.02 -10.58 -13.43
N PRO A 300 5.86 -11.63 -13.29
CA PRO A 300 5.47 -12.81 -12.54
C PRO A 300 5.49 -12.51 -11.03
N SER A 301 4.73 -13.29 -10.26
CA SER A 301 4.64 -13.16 -8.81
C SER A 301 5.82 -13.77 -8.03
N ILE A 302 7.02 -13.77 -8.65
CA ILE A 302 8.29 -14.19 -8.03
C ILE A 302 9.13 -12.97 -7.69
N ASP A 303 10.14 -13.15 -6.83
CA ASP A 303 11.05 -12.06 -6.48
C ASP A 303 11.77 -11.52 -7.73
N ARG A 304 11.82 -10.19 -7.88
CA ARG A 304 12.40 -9.51 -9.05
C ARG A 304 13.87 -9.87 -9.29
N THR A 305 14.62 -10.16 -8.25
CA THR A 305 16.03 -10.61 -8.38
C THR A 305 16.20 -11.91 -9.18
N LYS A 306 15.13 -12.67 -9.41
CA LYS A 306 15.15 -13.91 -10.20
C LYS A 306 15.04 -13.64 -11.72
N TYR A 307 14.38 -12.54 -12.13
CA TYR A 307 14.06 -12.29 -13.53
C TYR A 307 14.38 -10.88 -14.04
N LEU A 308 14.66 -9.92 -13.17
CA LEU A 308 14.91 -8.55 -13.57
C LEU A 308 16.35 -8.40 -14.07
N PHE A 309 16.52 -8.15 -15.35
CA PHE A 309 17.80 -7.77 -15.96
C PHE A 309 17.82 -6.24 -16.05
N ASN A 310 18.47 -5.61 -15.11
CA ASN A 310 18.53 -4.16 -14.96
C ASN A 310 19.95 -3.61 -15.08
N ASN A 311 20.04 -2.29 -15.22
CA ASN A 311 21.26 -1.50 -14.99
C ASN A 311 20.81 -0.16 -14.39
N LEU A 312 20.78 -0.11 -13.07
CA LEU A 312 20.12 0.94 -12.31
C LEU A 312 21.15 1.81 -11.57
N HIS A 313 20.86 3.11 -11.56
CA HIS A 313 21.50 4.11 -10.71
C HIS A 313 20.42 4.98 -10.08
N ALA A 314 20.40 5.09 -8.76
CA ALA A 314 19.48 5.95 -8.03
C ALA A 314 20.27 6.76 -6.99
N ALA A 315 19.99 8.05 -6.90
CA ALA A 315 20.56 8.93 -5.90
C ALA A 315 19.46 9.76 -5.26
N SER A 316 19.50 9.94 -3.94
CA SER A 316 18.57 10.83 -3.26
C SER A 316 19.27 11.69 -2.19
N VAL A 317 18.75 12.90 -2.04
CA VAL A 317 19.11 13.87 -1.01
C VAL A 317 17.82 14.27 -0.32
N ASN A 318 17.75 14.03 0.98
CA ASN A 318 16.62 14.43 1.81
C ASN A 318 17.19 15.27 2.95
N ALA A 319 16.70 16.49 3.14
CA ALA A 319 17.16 17.41 4.16
C ALA A 319 15.98 18.11 4.82
N MET A 320 16.05 18.29 6.13
CA MET A 320 15.09 19.03 6.93
C MET A 320 15.81 19.98 7.87
N PHE A 321 15.40 21.23 7.85
CA PHE A 321 15.91 22.29 8.70
C PHE A 321 14.79 22.78 9.62
N LYS A 322 15.03 22.76 10.92
CA LYS A 322 14.12 23.35 11.90
C LYS A 322 14.55 24.76 12.21
N LEU A 323 13.88 25.74 11.62
CA LEU A 323 14.21 27.15 11.79
C LEU A 323 13.76 27.69 13.14
N ARG A 324 12.59 27.24 13.62
CA ARG A 324 11.98 27.61 14.92
C ARG A 324 11.27 26.40 15.51
N LYS A 325 10.79 26.51 16.75
CA LYS A 325 10.11 25.42 17.48
C LYS A 325 9.03 24.72 16.65
N ASN A 326 8.29 25.44 15.81
CA ASN A 326 7.17 24.91 15.02
C ASN A 326 7.35 25.11 13.51
N LEU A 327 8.47 25.68 13.05
CA LEU A 327 8.72 26.01 11.65
C LEU A 327 9.85 25.15 11.09
N ASP A 328 9.48 24.32 10.11
CA ASP A 328 10.37 23.39 9.44
C ASP A 328 10.43 23.70 7.93
N ILE A 329 11.61 23.50 7.33
CA ILE A 329 11.81 23.48 5.87
C ILE A 329 12.30 22.08 5.50
N VAL A 330 11.70 21.46 4.49
CA VAL A 330 12.11 20.18 3.94
C VAL A 330 12.44 20.36 2.47
N ALA A 331 13.59 19.83 2.05
CA ALA A 331 14.00 19.76 0.65
C ALA A 331 14.36 18.31 0.31
N LYS A 332 13.84 17.81 -0.79
CA LYS A 332 14.15 16.46 -1.30
C LYS A 332 14.48 16.55 -2.78
N ALA A 333 15.46 15.78 -3.20
CA ALA A 333 15.79 15.57 -4.60
C ALA A 333 16.12 14.09 -4.81
N THR A 334 15.54 13.49 -5.83
CA THR A 334 15.81 12.10 -6.20
C THR A 334 16.00 12.03 -7.71
N TYR A 335 17.02 11.30 -8.14
CA TYR A 335 17.24 10.98 -9.55
C TYR A 335 17.43 9.48 -9.69
N LEU A 336 16.78 8.92 -10.69
CA LEU A 336 16.87 7.49 -11.04
C LEU A 336 17.09 7.36 -12.55
N LYS A 337 18.01 6.48 -12.91
CA LYS A 337 18.20 6.00 -14.28
C LYS A 337 18.24 4.48 -14.25
N ASP A 338 17.37 3.85 -15.02
CA ASP A 338 17.33 2.39 -15.12
C ASP A 338 17.17 1.94 -16.57
N ARG A 339 17.79 0.83 -16.91
CA ARG A 339 17.60 0.14 -18.18
C ARG A 339 17.29 -1.31 -17.90
N GLN A 340 16.13 -1.77 -18.31
CA GLN A 340 15.64 -3.12 -18.09
C GLN A 340 15.48 -3.87 -19.40
N THR A 341 15.80 -5.16 -19.41
CA THR A 341 15.58 -6.05 -20.56
C THR A 341 14.73 -7.25 -20.15
N ALA A 342 13.87 -7.70 -21.05
CA ALA A 342 13.03 -8.87 -20.85
C ALA A 342 12.83 -9.64 -22.16
N ASP A 343 12.99 -10.96 -22.09
CA ASP A 343 12.81 -11.88 -23.22
C ASP A 343 11.91 -13.04 -22.79
N GLY A 344 11.03 -13.46 -23.70
CA GLY A 344 10.13 -14.58 -23.45
C GLY A 344 9.08 -14.79 -24.52
N VAL A 345 8.14 -15.67 -24.20
CA VAL A 345 7.03 -16.04 -25.08
C VAL A 345 5.73 -15.82 -24.32
N THR A 346 4.71 -15.32 -25.01
CA THR A 346 3.36 -15.20 -24.44
C THR A 346 2.36 -15.96 -25.28
N SER A 347 1.34 -16.49 -24.63
CA SER A 347 0.12 -17.00 -25.26
C SER A 347 -1.07 -16.32 -24.59
N THR A 348 -1.92 -15.72 -25.39
CA THR A 348 -3.18 -15.12 -24.94
C THR A 348 -4.35 -15.85 -25.54
N LYS A 349 -5.19 -16.47 -24.70
CA LYS A 349 -6.42 -17.15 -25.11
C LYS A 349 -7.63 -16.29 -24.80
N TYR A 350 -8.40 -16.00 -25.81
CA TYR A 350 -9.66 -15.26 -25.72
C TYR A 350 -10.83 -16.24 -25.80
N PHE A 351 -11.61 -16.31 -24.72
CA PHE A 351 -12.80 -17.14 -24.69
C PHE A 351 -14.02 -16.35 -25.16
N PHE A 352 -14.90 -17.03 -25.89
CA PHE A 352 -16.16 -16.48 -26.42
C PHE A 352 -17.35 -17.20 -25.79
N LYS A 353 -18.54 -16.63 -25.97
CA LYS A 353 -19.78 -17.27 -25.55
C LYS A 353 -20.03 -18.55 -26.31
N ASP A 354 -19.81 -18.48 -27.63
CA ASP A 354 -20.02 -19.57 -28.57
C ASP A 354 -18.77 -19.73 -29.44
N GLY A 355 -18.31 -20.97 -29.64
CA GLY A 355 -17.16 -21.29 -30.47
C GLY A 355 -15.83 -21.52 -29.71
N PRO A 356 -14.79 -21.91 -30.45
CA PRO A 356 -13.47 -22.19 -29.87
C PRO A 356 -12.77 -20.90 -29.43
N PRO A 357 -11.87 -20.95 -28.44
CA PRO A 357 -11.06 -19.81 -28.09
C PRO A 357 -10.09 -19.43 -29.22
N VAL A 358 -9.80 -18.14 -29.36
CA VAL A 358 -8.72 -17.66 -30.20
C VAL A 358 -7.46 -17.56 -29.37
N GLU A 359 -6.37 -18.15 -29.85
CA GLU A 359 -5.08 -18.15 -29.19
C GLU A 359 -4.06 -17.34 -30.01
N VAL A 360 -3.41 -16.39 -29.36
CA VAL A 360 -2.37 -15.53 -29.95
C VAL A 360 -1.05 -15.80 -29.27
N ASN A 361 -0.06 -16.31 -30.00
CA ASN A 361 1.27 -16.62 -29.52
C ASN A 361 2.27 -15.59 -30.02
N GLU A 362 3.09 -15.03 -29.13
CA GLU A 362 4.05 -13.97 -29.45
C GLU A 362 5.41 -14.25 -28.81
N ASN A 363 6.48 -14.10 -29.58
CA ASN A 363 7.83 -14.00 -29.04
C ASN A 363 8.08 -12.53 -28.71
N LEU A 364 8.42 -12.23 -27.47
CA LEU A 364 8.61 -10.88 -26.96
C LEU A 364 10.08 -10.68 -26.56
N SER A 365 10.66 -9.59 -27.04
CA SER A 365 11.91 -9.05 -26.54
C SER A 365 11.73 -7.55 -26.32
N SER A 366 12.14 -7.06 -25.17
CA SER A 366 11.96 -5.64 -24.85
C SER A 366 13.12 -5.06 -24.03
N VAL A 367 13.40 -3.80 -24.31
CA VAL A 367 14.33 -2.95 -23.57
C VAL A 367 13.57 -1.69 -23.14
N HIS A 368 13.52 -1.44 -21.83
CA HIS A 368 12.96 -0.22 -21.27
C HIS A 368 14.06 0.61 -20.63
N SER A 369 14.13 1.87 -20.99
CA SER A 369 15.02 2.86 -20.37
C SER A 369 14.16 3.93 -19.71
N THR A 370 14.36 4.16 -18.42
CA THR A 370 13.65 5.16 -17.64
C THR A 370 14.66 6.11 -17.00
N ASN A 371 14.45 7.41 -17.19
CA ASN A 371 15.07 8.44 -16.39
C ASN A 371 13.97 9.13 -15.58
N ARG A 372 14.20 9.37 -14.30
CA ARG A 372 13.22 10.02 -13.41
C ARG A 372 13.91 11.03 -12.51
N ALA A 373 13.30 12.18 -12.34
CA ALA A 373 13.72 13.21 -11.41
C ALA A 373 12.53 13.68 -10.57
N ASP A 374 12.68 13.64 -9.25
CA ASP A 374 11.67 14.13 -8.31
C ASP A 374 12.31 15.21 -7.43
N LEU A 375 11.65 16.36 -7.30
CA LEU A 375 12.03 17.44 -6.42
C LEU A 375 10.84 17.81 -5.53
N GLU A 376 11.06 17.98 -4.24
CA GLU A 376 10.07 18.48 -3.29
C GLU A 376 10.69 19.56 -2.43
N PHE A 377 10.01 20.70 -2.35
CA PHE A 377 10.33 21.77 -1.40
C PHE A 377 9.09 22.06 -0.55
N LYS A 378 9.26 22.04 0.78
CA LYS A 378 8.15 22.19 1.71
C LYS A 378 8.52 23.13 2.85
N ILE A 379 7.59 24.05 3.18
CA ILE A 379 7.64 24.88 4.38
C ILE A 379 6.43 24.50 5.25
N ARG A 380 6.67 24.24 6.52
CA ARG A 380 5.61 23.82 7.44
C ARG A 380 5.74 24.53 8.78
N ASN A 381 4.64 25.15 9.22
CA ASN A 381 4.47 25.62 10.59
C ASN A 381 3.40 24.78 11.27
N ASN A 382 3.69 24.13 12.40
CA ASN A 382 2.76 23.25 13.11
C ASN A 382 2.69 23.62 14.59
N SER A 383 1.79 24.53 14.93
CA SER A 383 1.51 24.99 16.31
C SER A 383 0.11 24.56 16.76
N SER A 384 -0.21 24.71 18.05
CA SER A 384 -1.52 24.37 18.60
C SER A 384 -2.66 25.31 18.14
N LYS A 385 -2.33 26.46 17.58
CA LYS A 385 -3.32 27.45 17.11
C LYS A 385 -3.29 27.68 15.60
N HIS A 386 -2.16 27.38 14.95
CA HIS A 386 -1.96 27.68 13.55
C HIS A 386 -1.13 26.60 12.88
N TYR A 387 -1.62 26.08 11.78
CA TYR A 387 -0.94 25.14 10.91
C TYR A 387 -0.85 25.74 9.51
N LEU A 388 0.37 25.85 9.00
CA LEU A 388 0.66 26.24 7.62
C LEU A 388 1.51 25.14 6.98
N ASN A 389 1.14 24.69 5.81
CA ASN A 389 1.94 23.80 4.98
C ASN A 389 1.88 24.28 3.54
N GLU A 390 3.05 24.54 2.97
CA GLU A 390 3.24 24.85 1.56
C GLU A 390 4.26 23.88 0.98
N SER A 391 3.88 23.15 -0.08
CA SER A 391 4.81 22.28 -0.78
C SER A 391 4.70 22.43 -2.29
N VAL A 392 5.86 22.54 -2.93
CA VAL A 392 6.01 22.53 -4.39
C VAL A 392 6.75 21.26 -4.77
N GLU A 393 6.17 20.51 -5.71
CA GLU A 393 6.69 19.23 -6.16
C GLU A 393 6.86 19.25 -7.68
N PHE A 394 7.99 18.76 -8.16
CA PHE A 394 8.28 18.49 -9.56
C PHE A 394 8.53 16.99 -9.71
N ASN A 395 7.88 16.37 -10.71
CA ASN A 395 8.14 15.00 -11.10
C ASN A 395 8.31 14.94 -12.62
N GLY A 396 9.49 14.49 -13.07
CA GLY A 396 9.80 14.24 -14.46
C GLY A 396 10.11 12.78 -14.69
N VAL A 397 9.49 12.16 -15.71
CA VAL A 397 9.73 10.77 -16.11
C VAL A 397 9.90 10.73 -17.62
N TRP A 398 11.03 10.23 -18.09
CA TRP A 398 11.38 10.07 -19.49
C TRP A 398 11.59 8.60 -19.79
N ASN A 399 10.66 8.00 -20.54
CA ASN A 399 10.67 6.59 -20.86
C ASN A 399 10.98 6.38 -22.34
N GLU A 400 11.81 5.40 -22.63
CA GLU A 400 12.03 4.83 -23.94
C GLU A 400 11.82 3.33 -23.89
N GLY A 401 10.93 2.81 -24.71
CA GLY A 401 10.67 1.38 -24.88
C GLY A 401 11.01 0.93 -26.28
N LEU A 402 11.94 0.00 -26.43
CA LEU A 402 12.25 -0.69 -27.68
C LEU A 402 11.86 -2.14 -27.55
N GLY A 403 11.06 -2.67 -28.48
CA GLY A 403 10.61 -4.05 -28.41
C GLY A 403 10.33 -4.69 -29.74
N THR A 404 10.34 -6.02 -29.75
CA THR A 404 9.85 -6.83 -30.86
C THR A 404 8.79 -7.78 -30.34
N SER A 405 7.69 -7.91 -31.06
CA SER A 405 6.57 -8.78 -30.70
C SER A 405 5.97 -9.37 -31.97
N GLY A 406 5.89 -10.70 -32.07
CA GLY A 406 5.36 -11.35 -33.26
C GLY A 406 6.07 -10.97 -34.56
N GLY A 407 7.33 -10.56 -34.52
CA GLY A 407 8.11 -10.08 -35.68
C GLY A 407 7.97 -8.57 -35.97
N VAL A 408 7.12 -7.85 -35.22
CA VAL A 408 6.92 -6.40 -35.38
C VAL A 408 7.82 -5.64 -34.43
N SER A 409 8.66 -4.74 -34.91
CA SER A 409 9.46 -3.83 -34.09
C SER A 409 8.62 -2.65 -33.63
N GLN A 410 8.81 -2.26 -32.38
CA GLN A 410 8.07 -1.18 -31.73
C GLN A 410 9.06 -0.26 -31.01
N LEU A 411 8.86 1.06 -31.16
CA LEU A 411 9.61 2.08 -30.42
C LEU A 411 8.63 3.05 -29.79
N HIS A 412 8.64 3.12 -28.48
CA HIS A 412 7.80 4.02 -27.69
C HIS A 412 8.65 5.05 -26.96
N HIS A 413 8.21 6.30 -26.99
CA HIS A 413 8.75 7.40 -26.20
C HIS A 413 7.62 8.05 -25.40
N SER A 414 7.86 8.35 -24.14
CA SER A 414 6.97 9.16 -23.32
C SER A 414 7.76 10.09 -22.40
N ASP A 415 7.38 11.37 -22.35
CA ASP A 415 8.03 12.42 -21.58
C ASP A 415 7.01 13.08 -20.65
N LYS A 416 6.88 12.55 -19.44
CA LYS A 416 5.92 13.02 -18.46
C LYS A 416 6.54 14.07 -17.56
N ILE A 417 5.86 15.20 -17.42
CA ILE A 417 6.21 16.27 -16.48
C ILE A 417 4.99 16.60 -15.65
N VAL A 418 5.15 16.62 -14.33
CA VAL A 418 4.11 17.00 -13.38
C VAL A 418 4.67 18.04 -12.41
N LEU A 419 3.94 19.15 -12.27
CA LEU A 419 4.17 20.19 -11.30
C LEU A 419 3.00 20.24 -10.33
N LYS A 420 3.24 20.17 -9.02
CA LYS A 420 2.20 20.29 -7.99
C LYS A 420 2.54 21.37 -7.00
N ASN A 421 1.51 22.05 -6.55
CA ASN A 421 1.56 22.95 -5.43
C ASN A 421 0.44 22.58 -4.46
N ASN A 422 0.79 22.34 -3.18
CA ASN A 422 -0.17 22.03 -2.14
C ASN A 422 0.00 23.04 -1.01
N PHE A 423 -1.01 23.86 -0.82
CA PHE A 423 -1.09 24.88 0.22
C PHE A 423 -2.19 24.52 1.23
N THR A 424 -1.88 24.57 2.50
CA THR A 424 -2.83 24.41 3.58
C THR A 424 -2.57 25.45 4.64
N ASP A 425 -3.56 26.25 4.96
CA ASP A 425 -3.56 27.16 6.11
C ASP A 425 -4.74 26.86 7.04
N LEU A 426 -4.48 26.68 8.33
CA LEU A 426 -5.48 26.35 9.31
C LEU A 426 -5.28 27.17 10.57
N VAL A 427 -6.35 27.83 11.02
CA VAL A 427 -6.40 28.65 12.24
C VAL A 427 -7.42 28.10 13.20
N ARG A 428 -7.01 27.89 14.46
CA ARG A 428 -7.88 27.46 15.56
C ARG A 428 -8.21 28.64 16.49
N LEU A 429 -9.49 28.87 16.69
CA LEU A 429 -10.05 29.87 17.59
C LEU A 429 -10.95 29.18 18.63
N GLY A 430 -10.33 28.72 19.73
CA GLY A 430 -11.02 27.92 20.75
C GLY A 430 -11.52 26.59 20.22
N SER A 431 -12.84 26.38 20.19
CA SER A 431 -13.49 25.19 19.64
C SER A 431 -13.76 25.26 18.14
N THR A 432 -13.47 26.39 17.51
CA THR A 432 -13.73 26.63 16.09
C THR A 432 -12.45 26.49 15.29
N VAL A 433 -12.54 25.84 14.15
CA VAL A 433 -11.43 25.69 13.19
C VAL A 433 -11.88 26.23 11.85
N PHE A 434 -11.01 27.05 11.28
CA PHE A 434 -11.12 27.54 9.92
C PHE A 434 -9.89 27.07 9.14
N SER A 435 -10.08 26.48 7.94
CA SER A 435 -8.97 26.07 7.09
C SER A 435 -9.23 26.40 5.63
N VAL A 436 -8.15 26.76 4.95
CA VAL A 436 -8.04 26.96 3.51
C VAL A 436 -7.04 25.95 2.97
N LEU A 437 -7.46 25.17 1.98
CA LEU A 437 -6.59 24.30 1.22
C LEU A 437 -6.64 24.73 -0.25
N SER A 438 -5.49 24.73 -0.91
CA SER A 438 -5.40 25.00 -2.34
C SER A 438 -4.37 24.06 -2.94
N ASP A 439 -4.86 23.13 -3.75
CA ASP A 439 -4.02 22.16 -4.46
C ASP A 439 -4.09 22.46 -5.95
N SER A 440 -2.95 22.64 -6.61
CA SER A 440 -2.87 22.79 -8.05
C SER A 440 -1.86 21.83 -8.66
N GLU A 441 -2.22 21.29 -9.81
CA GLU A 441 -1.42 20.34 -10.58
C GLU A 441 -1.43 20.73 -12.05
N TYR A 442 -0.27 20.79 -12.65
CA TYR A 442 -0.09 20.80 -14.10
C TYR A 442 0.65 19.54 -14.49
N ALA A 443 0.07 18.77 -15.43
CA ALA A 443 0.66 17.55 -15.97
C ALA A 443 0.67 17.61 -17.49
N ARG A 444 1.77 17.17 -18.10
CA ARG A 444 1.94 17.06 -19.55
C ARG A 444 2.60 15.74 -19.89
N LEU A 445 2.06 15.04 -20.88
CA LEU A 445 2.52 13.71 -21.32
C LEU A 445 2.41 13.63 -22.86
N PRO A 446 3.45 14.01 -23.61
CA PRO A 446 3.59 13.64 -25.02
C PRO A 446 4.11 12.20 -25.13
N GLU A 447 3.48 11.44 -25.99
CA GLU A 447 3.80 10.04 -26.29
C GLU A 447 3.93 9.83 -27.79
N ARG A 448 4.79 8.91 -28.19
CA ARG A 448 4.96 8.47 -29.56
C ARG A 448 5.24 6.98 -29.63
N LEU A 449 4.46 6.25 -30.42
CA LEU A 449 4.66 4.84 -30.74
C LEU A 449 4.91 4.68 -32.23
N ASN A 450 6.04 4.11 -32.61
CA ASN A 450 6.37 3.71 -33.97
C ASN A 450 6.27 2.18 -34.03
N VAL A 451 5.63 1.66 -35.08
CA VAL A 451 5.54 0.22 -35.34
C VAL A 451 5.98 -0.06 -36.78
N SER A 452 6.83 -1.09 -36.95
CA SER A 452 7.39 -1.45 -38.27
C SER A 452 6.43 -2.23 -39.17
N SER A 453 5.23 -2.53 -38.70
CA SER A 453 4.16 -3.17 -39.47
C SER A 453 2.81 -2.81 -38.86
N PHE A 454 1.93 -2.26 -39.66
CA PHE A 454 0.58 -1.91 -39.25
C PHE A 454 -0.38 -3.07 -39.54
N LEU A 455 -0.76 -3.82 -38.54
CA LEU A 455 -1.54 -5.04 -38.71
C LEU A 455 -2.98 -4.82 -39.21
N PHE A 456 -3.48 -3.60 -39.20
CA PHE A 456 -4.86 -3.27 -39.58
C PHE A 456 -5.01 -2.89 -41.09
N SER A 457 -3.94 -2.97 -41.86
CA SER A 457 -3.94 -2.75 -43.29
C SER A 457 -2.84 -3.59 -43.95
N ASP A 458 -3.16 -4.23 -45.07
CA ASP A 458 -2.19 -5.03 -45.84
C ASP A 458 -1.30 -4.16 -46.75
N SER A 459 -1.67 -2.91 -46.96
CA SER A 459 -0.97 -1.97 -47.84
C SER A 459 0.00 -1.03 -47.13
N VAL A 460 0.08 -1.08 -45.79
CA VAL A 460 0.84 -0.13 -44.97
C VAL A 460 1.99 -0.83 -44.29
N ALA A 461 3.23 -0.35 -44.52
CA ALA A 461 4.43 -0.94 -43.91
C ALA A 461 4.64 -0.45 -42.47
N GLU A 462 4.49 0.84 -42.23
CA GLU A 462 4.80 1.44 -40.93
C GLU A 462 3.69 2.34 -40.43
N ALA A 463 3.54 2.43 -39.10
CA ALA A 463 2.62 3.39 -38.52
C ALA A 463 3.27 4.12 -37.32
N VAL A 464 2.88 5.40 -37.18
CA VAL A 464 3.31 6.27 -36.07
C VAL A 464 2.10 6.86 -35.40
N GLN A 465 1.88 6.46 -34.16
CA GLN A 465 0.88 7.08 -33.31
C GLN A 465 1.54 8.14 -32.44
N ARG A 466 0.98 9.35 -32.46
CA ARG A 466 1.33 10.41 -31.51
C ARG A 466 0.13 10.68 -30.63
N VAL A 467 0.38 10.89 -29.35
CA VAL A 467 -0.62 11.32 -28.36
C VAL A 467 0.01 12.41 -27.50
N LYS A 468 -0.71 13.46 -27.25
CA LYS A 468 -0.31 14.50 -26.30
C LYS A 468 -1.45 14.77 -25.34
N SER A 469 -1.24 14.45 -24.09
CA SER A 469 -2.17 14.73 -23.01
C SER A 469 -1.64 15.86 -22.15
N GLU A 470 -2.49 16.85 -21.86
CA GLU A 470 -2.19 17.95 -20.94
C GLU A 470 -3.34 18.12 -19.95
N ARG A 471 -3.03 18.39 -18.71
CA ARG A 471 -4.02 18.56 -17.64
C ARG A 471 -3.60 19.65 -16.68
N PHE A 472 -4.50 20.57 -16.41
CA PHE A 472 -4.41 21.49 -15.28
C PHE A 472 -5.58 21.23 -14.35
N LYS A 473 -5.31 20.94 -13.10
CA LYS A 473 -6.32 20.81 -12.03
C LYS A 473 -6.01 21.82 -10.93
N MET A 474 -7.05 22.43 -10.37
CA MET A 474 -6.95 23.30 -9.21
C MET A 474 -8.15 23.03 -8.31
N THR A 475 -7.88 22.72 -7.05
CA THR A 475 -8.89 22.49 -6.02
C THR A 475 -8.67 23.48 -4.90
N ASN A 476 -9.70 24.27 -4.59
CA ASN A 476 -9.69 25.17 -3.45
C ASN A 476 -10.77 24.71 -2.46
N GLU A 477 -10.38 24.50 -1.22
CA GLU A 477 -11.28 24.08 -0.15
C GLU A 477 -11.28 25.10 0.99
N LEU A 478 -12.47 25.50 1.39
CA LEU A 478 -12.72 26.25 2.61
C LEU A 478 -13.46 25.35 3.59
N ARG A 479 -12.91 25.18 4.78
CA ARG A 479 -13.53 24.36 5.81
C ARG A 479 -13.77 25.17 7.06
N PHE A 480 -14.98 25.04 7.58
CA PHE A 480 -15.39 25.59 8.86
C PHE A 480 -15.91 24.47 9.75
N SER A 481 -15.44 24.39 10.99
CA SER A 481 -15.81 23.36 11.94
C SER A 481 -16.03 23.95 13.33
N VAL A 482 -17.14 23.58 13.98
CA VAL A 482 -17.49 23.99 15.33
C VAL A 482 -17.84 22.77 16.17
N ASN A 483 -17.27 22.67 17.37
CA ASN A 483 -17.58 21.64 18.34
C ASN A 483 -18.46 22.20 19.44
N LYS A 484 -19.58 21.53 19.73
CA LYS A 484 -20.50 21.86 20.81
C LYS A 484 -20.91 20.60 21.58
N GLY A 485 -20.30 20.37 22.72
CA GLY A 485 -20.49 19.13 23.46
C GLY A 485 -20.10 17.90 22.65
N ASN A 486 -21.03 16.97 22.52
CA ASN A 486 -20.82 15.74 21.76
C ASN A 486 -21.03 15.90 20.24
N TRP A 487 -21.37 17.09 19.79
CA TRP A 487 -21.65 17.37 18.38
C TRP A 487 -20.53 18.16 17.75
N GLN A 488 -20.14 17.77 16.56
CA GLN A 488 -19.31 18.55 15.66
C GLN A 488 -20.08 18.84 14.37
N PHE A 489 -20.15 20.10 14.04
CA PHE A 489 -20.73 20.60 12.78
C PHE A 489 -19.59 21.04 11.89
N ARG A 490 -19.55 20.54 10.67
CA ARG A 490 -18.54 20.88 9.68
C ARG A 490 -19.23 21.24 8.37
N ILE A 491 -18.79 22.33 7.77
CA ILE A 491 -19.17 22.74 6.41
C ILE A 491 -17.88 22.88 5.62
N THR A 492 -17.80 22.19 4.51
CA THR A 492 -16.68 22.28 3.57
C THR A 492 -17.23 22.76 2.23
N GLY A 493 -16.67 23.83 1.71
CA GLY A 493 -16.94 24.34 0.37
C GLY A 493 -15.72 24.10 -0.51
N ASN A 494 -15.88 23.44 -1.66
CA ASN A 494 -14.82 23.22 -2.63
C ASN A 494 -15.16 23.90 -3.94
N ALA A 495 -14.14 24.52 -4.57
CA ALA A 495 -14.21 25.00 -5.94
C ALA A 495 -13.07 24.34 -6.73
N ASN A 496 -13.42 23.47 -7.67
CA ASN A 496 -12.48 22.70 -8.47
C ASN A 496 -12.54 23.19 -9.91
N LEU A 497 -11.37 23.38 -10.52
CA LEU A 497 -11.20 23.63 -11.95
C LEU A 497 -10.34 22.52 -12.52
N SER A 498 -10.79 21.90 -13.62
CA SER A 498 -9.99 20.99 -14.43
C SER A 498 -10.06 21.39 -15.88
N ILE A 499 -8.90 21.48 -16.54
CA ILE A 499 -8.76 21.69 -17.97
C ILE A 499 -7.88 20.55 -18.49
N GLU A 500 -8.43 19.75 -19.37
CA GLU A 500 -7.77 18.59 -19.95
C GLU A 500 -7.78 18.70 -21.47
N ASN A 501 -6.63 18.49 -22.12
CA ASN A 501 -6.48 18.47 -23.55
C ASN A 501 -5.92 17.11 -23.98
N LEU A 502 -6.47 16.57 -25.06
CA LEU A 502 -6.02 15.33 -25.69
C LEU A 502 -5.93 15.54 -27.20
N ASP A 503 -4.71 15.58 -27.72
CA ASP A 503 -4.43 15.57 -29.14
C ASP A 503 -3.86 14.21 -29.54
N SER A 504 -4.38 13.58 -30.56
CA SER A 504 -3.82 12.33 -31.08
C SER A 504 -3.91 12.25 -32.60
N GLU A 505 -2.90 11.64 -33.18
CA GLU A 505 -2.80 11.44 -34.64
C GLU A 505 -2.11 10.11 -34.95
N LEU A 506 -2.77 9.29 -35.78
CA LEU A 506 -2.19 8.09 -36.36
C LEU A 506 -1.79 8.38 -37.79
N SER A 507 -0.49 8.37 -38.08
CA SER A 507 0.10 8.49 -39.39
C SER A 507 0.59 7.14 -39.88
N VAL A 508 0.37 6.82 -41.17
CA VAL A 508 0.80 5.56 -41.78
C VAL A 508 1.70 5.86 -42.99
N CYS A 509 2.68 4.99 -43.18
CA CYS A 509 3.61 5.10 -44.30
C CYS A 509 3.33 3.99 -45.32
N ASP A 510 3.05 4.37 -46.58
CA ASP A 510 2.97 3.41 -47.68
C ASP A 510 4.37 3.11 -48.25
N THR A 511 4.58 1.88 -48.71
CA THR A 511 5.88 1.40 -49.22
C THR A 511 6.40 2.22 -50.38
N ASP A 512 5.55 2.95 -51.14
CA ASP A 512 5.91 3.64 -52.36
C ASP A 512 6.01 5.18 -52.27
N SER A 513 5.55 5.83 -51.20
CA SER A 513 5.33 7.29 -51.21
C SER A 513 5.78 8.10 -49.99
N GLY A 514 6.43 7.51 -49.00
CA GLY A 514 6.85 8.21 -47.75
C GLY A 514 5.68 8.49 -46.80
N LEU A 515 5.98 9.11 -45.68
CA LEU A 515 4.97 9.44 -44.63
C LEU A 515 3.88 10.34 -45.21
N GLN A 516 2.69 9.80 -45.48
CA GLN A 516 1.50 10.57 -45.82
C GLN A 516 0.47 10.54 -44.70
N GLU A 517 -0.31 11.60 -44.57
CA GLU A 517 -1.56 11.55 -43.82
C GLU A 517 -2.45 10.46 -44.42
N ALA A 518 -2.92 9.54 -43.57
CA ALA A 518 -3.76 8.44 -44.03
C ALA A 518 -5.03 8.95 -44.68
N GLN A 519 -5.14 8.82 -46.02
CA GLN A 519 -6.32 9.28 -46.78
C GLN A 519 -7.52 8.35 -46.64
N SER A 520 -7.33 7.07 -46.45
CA SER A 520 -8.32 6.06 -45.98
C SER A 520 -7.61 4.74 -45.79
N LEU A 521 -7.89 4.02 -44.72
CA LEU A 521 -7.43 2.66 -44.50
C LEU A 521 -8.53 1.70 -44.97
N SER A 522 -8.26 0.91 -46.03
CA SER A 522 -9.16 -0.16 -46.43
C SER A 522 -8.87 -1.39 -45.54
N PHE A 523 -9.84 -1.77 -44.72
CA PHE A 523 -9.74 -2.96 -43.87
C PHE A 523 -10.29 -4.17 -44.64
N ASP A 524 -9.75 -5.36 -44.38
CA ASP A 524 -10.26 -6.60 -44.93
C ASP A 524 -11.78 -6.73 -44.64
N LYS A 525 -12.56 -6.78 -45.74
CA LYS A 525 -14.02 -6.57 -45.77
C LYS A 525 -14.86 -7.57 -44.98
N LYS A 526 -14.24 -8.55 -44.35
CA LYS A 526 -14.99 -9.54 -43.58
C LYS A 526 -15.52 -9.07 -42.22
N HIS A 527 -14.83 -8.15 -41.53
CA HIS A 527 -15.18 -7.73 -40.16
C HIS A 527 -15.00 -6.26 -39.84
N TYR A 528 -14.41 -5.45 -40.76
CA TYR A 528 -14.12 -4.04 -40.51
C TYR A 528 -14.71 -3.16 -41.58
N THR A 529 -15.36 -2.09 -41.16
CA THR A 529 -15.79 -1.01 -42.08
C THR A 529 -14.58 -0.11 -42.36
N ASP A 530 -14.52 0.44 -43.59
CA ASP A 530 -13.51 1.44 -43.93
C ASP A 530 -13.49 2.55 -42.88
N ILE A 531 -12.32 2.80 -42.27
CA ILE A 531 -12.16 3.83 -41.22
C ILE A 531 -11.86 5.15 -41.98
N PRO A 532 -12.74 6.17 -41.82
CA PRO A 532 -12.46 7.49 -42.40
C PRO A 532 -11.22 8.12 -41.77
N THR A 533 -10.48 8.92 -42.48
CA THR A 533 -9.26 9.60 -42.03
C THR A 533 -9.49 10.46 -40.79
N ASP A 534 -10.63 11.13 -40.70
CA ASP A 534 -11.04 11.93 -39.55
C ASP A 534 -11.20 11.11 -38.27
N SER A 535 -11.38 9.78 -38.41
CA SER A 535 -11.48 8.85 -37.26
C SER A 535 -10.12 8.42 -36.71
N LEU A 536 -9.00 8.90 -37.26
CA LEU A 536 -7.63 8.60 -36.78
C LEU A 536 -7.00 9.78 -36.04
N LYS A 537 -7.75 10.86 -35.87
CA LYS A 537 -7.34 12.06 -35.14
C LYS A 537 -8.30 12.37 -34.00
N ASN A 538 -7.76 12.89 -32.94
CA ASN A 538 -8.54 13.46 -31.84
C ASN A 538 -7.94 14.82 -31.49
N ASP A 539 -8.81 15.81 -31.30
CA ASP A 539 -8.51 17.14 -30.78
C ASP A 539 -9.62 17.50 -29.81
N LEU A 540 -9.36 17.23 -28.54
CA LEU A 540 -10.36 17.28 -27.49
C LEU A 540 -9.92 18.19 -26.37
N THR A 541 -10.84 19.03 -25.93
CA THR A 541 -10.70 19.85 -24.72
C THR A 541 -11.88 19.59 -23.78
N LEU A 542 -11.60 19.16 -22.56
CA LEU A 542 -12.55 19.03 -21.48
C LEU A 542 -12.25 20.10 -20.43
N GLN A 543 -13.19 21.02 -20.24
CA GLN A 543 -13.16 22.00 -19.15
C GLN A 543 -14.22 21.62 -18.12
N ARG A 544 -13.85 21.57 -16.85
CA ARG A 544 -14.76 21.22 -15.78
C ARG A 544 -14.62 22.20 -14.62
N ILE A 545 -15.77 22.68 -14.12
CA ILE A 545 -15.86 23.47 -12.90
C ILE A 545 -16.83 22.76 -11.97
N ASP A 546 -16.35 22.40 -10.79
CA ASP A 546 -17.18 21.77 -9.75
C ASP A 546 -17.24 22.72 -8.55
N VAL A 547 -18.45 23.00 -8.08
CA VAL A 547 -18.68 23.70 -6.80
C VAL A 547 -19.37 22.74 -5.86
N VAL A 548 -18.66 22.33 -4.83
CA VAL A 548 -19.15 21.32 -3.89
C VAL A 548 -19.38 21.93 -2.52
N LEU A 549 -20.59 21.78 -1.99
CA LEU A 549 -20.90 22.09 -0.61
C LEU A 549 -21.11 20.80 0.17
N SER A 550 -20.28 20.56 1.18
CA SER A 550 -20.27 19.32 1.96
C SER A 550 -20.57 19.59 3.45
N PRO A 551 -21.85 19.71 3.82
CA PRO A 551 -22.21 19.72 5.23
C PRO A 551 -21.98 18.33 5.84
N ALA A 552 -21.45 18.29 7.06
CA ALA A 552 -21.28 17.07 7.83
C ALA A 552 -21.63 17.30 9.30
N ILE A 553 -22.29 16.33 9.89
CA ILE A 553 -22.65 16.29 11.30
C ILE A 553 -21.99 15.07 11.90
N GLU A 554 -21.25 15.28 12.95
CA GLU A 554 -20.61 14.23 13.72
C GLU A 554 -21.16 14.23 15.14
N TYR A 555 -21.59 13.07 15.60
CA TYR A 555 -22.00 12.83 16.99
C TYR A 555 -20.99 11.89 17.66
N ASN A 556 -20.43 12.34 18.76
CA ASN A 556 -19.34 11.64 19.45
C ASN A 556 -19.72 11.42 20.92
N LEU A 557 -20.00 10.16 21.28
CA LEU A 557 -20.25 9.71 22.66
C LEU A 557 -18.95 9.32 23.40
N GLY A 558 -17.77 9.59 22.79
CA GLY A 558 -16.51 9.08 23.27
C GLY A 558 -16.16 7.74 22.60
N ASP A 559 -15.45 6.87 23.35
CA ASP A 559 -14.98 5.58 22.82
C ASP A 559 -16.11 4.63 22.37
N PRO A 560 -17.30 4.57 23.04
CA PRO A 560 -18.34 3.63 22.63
C PRO A 560 -18.90 3.87 21.24
N MET A 561 -19.05 5.13 20.80
CA MET A 561 -19.65 5.42 19.51
C MET A 561 -19.30 6.80 18.97
N LYS A 562 -18.93 6.83 17.70
CA LYS A 562 -18.82 8.02 16.85
C LYS A 562 -19.62 7.80 15.57
N ALA A 563 -20.55 8.67 15.28
CA ALA A 563 -21.34 8.64 14.04
C ALA A 563 -21.10 9.91 13.24
N THR A 564 -20.79 9.76 11.96
CA THR A 564 -20.57 10.89 11.04
C THR A 564 -21.48 10.73 9.84
N LEU A 565 -22.30 11.73 9.57
CA LEU A 565 -23.16 11.82 8.40
C LEU A 565 -22.72 13.03 7.58
N SER A 566 -22.42 12.81 6.29
CA SER A 566 -22.08 13.87 5.35
C SER A 566 -22.96 13.84 4.12
N PHE A 567 -23.31 15.01 3.60
CA PHE A 567 -24.15 15.20 2.42
C PHE A 567 -23.49 16.17 1.43
N PRO A 568 -22.43 15.75 0.72
CA PRO A 568 -21.86 16.57 -0.34
C PRO A 568 -22.88 16.77 -1.47
N VAL A 569 -23.09 18.03 -1.84
CA VAL A 569 -23.86 18.45 -3.01
C VAL A 569 -22.88 19.11 -3.97
N ASP A 570 -22.72 18.54 -5.15
CA ASP A 570 -21.81 18.99 -6.19
C ASP A 570 -22.61 19.57 -7.37
N TYR A 571 -22.36 20.82 -7.68
CA TYR A 571 -22.80 21.44 -8.94
C TYR A 571 -21.63 21.42 -9.91
N ARG A 572 -21.76 20.61 -10.95
CA ARG A 572 -20.75 20.39 -11.96
C ARG A 572 -21.14 21.00 -13.30
N LEU A 573 -20.24 21.79 -13.85
CA LEU A 573 -20.31 22.31 -15.22
C LEU A 573 -19.17 21.70 -16.03
N SER A 574 -19.49 20.88 -17.03
CA SER A 574 -18.55 20.28 -17.95
C SER A 574 -18.76 20.85 -19.36
N LYS A 575 -17.67 21.28 -20.02
CA LYS A 575 -17.67 21.75 -21.41
C LYS A 575 -16.73 20.89 -22.22
N ILE A 576 -17.27 20.23 -23.27
CA ILE A 576 -16.54 19.34 -24.17
C ILE A 576 -16.57 19.93 -25.56
N SER A 577 -15.43 20.33 -26.11
CA SER A 577 -15.29 20.85 -27.48
C SER A 577 -16.40 21.83 -27.87
N GLY A 578 -16.80 22.70 -26.93
CA GLY A 578 -17.83 23.72 -27.11
C GLY A 578 -19.22 23.40 -26.57
N THR A 579 -19.57 22.15 -26.34
CA THR A 579 -20.88 21.74 -25.77
C THR A 579 -20.83 21.75 -24.24
N SER A 580 -21.78 22.43 -23.61
CA SER A 580 -21.86 22.54 -22.16
C SER A 580 -22.91 21.57 -21.59
N ASN A 581 -22.58 20.93 -20.50
CA ASN A 581 -23.48 20.08 -19.70
C ASN A 581 -23.35 20.48 -18.22
N ASN A 582 -24.47 20.57 -17.53
CA ASN A 582 -24.48 20.85 -16.09
C ASN A 582 -25.22 19.76 -15.31
N ARG A 583 -24.77 19.48 -14.11
CA ARG A 583 -25.34 18.43 -13.25
C ARG A 583 -25.27 18.78 -11.78
N PHE A 584 -26.26 18.30 -11.04
CA PHE A 584 -26.22 18.21 -9.58
C PHE A 584 -25.96 16.76 -9.18
N LEU A 585 -24.95 16.54 -8.36
CA LEU A 585 -24.58 15.23 -7.84
C LEU A 585 -24.72 15.25 -6.33
N LEU A 586 -25.25 14.17 -5.76
CA LEU A 586 -25.37 13.99 -4.33
C LEU A 586 -24.58 12.74 -3.93
N THR A 587 -23.60 12.88 -3.02
CA THR A 587 -22.71 11.78 -2.61
C THR A 587 -22.74 11.57 -1.08
N PRO A 588 -23.87 11.12 -0.51
CA PRO A 588 -24.05 10.94 0.92
C PRO A 588 -23.17 9.82 1.46
N LYS A 589 -22.69 10.03 2.69
CA LYS A 589 -21.89 9.03 3.40
C LYS A 589 -22.26 9.02 4.88
N LEU A 590 -22.55 7.83 5.39
CA LEU A 590 -22.73 7.54 6.81
C LEU A 590 -21.59 6.65 7.29
N THR A 591 -20.95 7.01 8.38
CA THR A 591 -19.95 6.17 9.04
C THR A 591 -20.26 6.11 10.52
N VAL A 592 -20.31 4.90 11.07
CA VAL A 592 -20.47 4.65 12.50
C VAL A 592 -19.31 3.81 12.97
N SER A 593 -18.60 4.27 13.98
CA SER A 593 -17.43 3.56 14.52
C SER A 593 -17.39 3.72 16.04
N GLY A 594 -16.73 2.79 16.73
CA GLY A 594 -16.56 2.87 18.17
C GLY A 594 -15.93 1.61 18.74
N ASP A 595 -15.71 1.63 20.04
CA ASP A 595 -15.19 0.53 20.81
C ASP A 595 -16.36 -0.19 21.51
N ALA A 596 -16.75 -1.37 21.01
CA ALA A 596 -17.82 -2.18 21.63
C ALA A 596 -17.37 -2.73 22.99
N THR A 597 -16.06 -3.00 23.13
CA THR A 597 -15.40 -3.33 24.39
C THR A 597 -13.98 -2.75 24.34
N ASN A 598 -13.25 -2.78 25.44
CA ASN A 598 -11.83 -2.35 25.48
C ASN A 598 -10.94 -3.06 24.46
N ASN A 599 -11.38 -4.23 23.97
CA ASN A 599 -10.63 -5.06 23.03
C ASN A 599 -11.25 -5.15 21.63
N LEU A 600 -12.50 -4.71 21.45
CA LEU A 600 -13.25 -4.88 20.20
C LEU A 600 -13.73 -3.53 19.66
N ARG A 601 -13.21 -3.16 18.51
CA ARG A 601 -13.60 -1.97 17.74
C ARG A 601 -14.43 -2.36 16.54
N TYR A 602 -15.40 -1.54 16.19
CA TYR A 602 -16.20 -1.68 14.97
C TYR A 602 -16.19 -0.41 14.12
N ASN A 603 -16.36 -0.60 12.81
CA ASN A 603 -16.56 0.49 11.86
C ASN A 603 -17.55 0.01 10.78
N ILE A 604 -18.61 0.76 10.56
CA ILE A 604 -19.63 0.50 9.54
C ILE A 604 -19.73 1.75 8.68
N SER A 605 -19.72 1.59 7.37
CA SER A 605 -19.84 2.71 6.43
C SER A 605 -20.77 2.36 5.28
N VAL A 606 -21.66 3.30 4.97
CA VAL A 606 -22.52 3.29 3.77
C VAL A 606 -22.21 4.56 2.99
N SER A 607 -21.91 4.43 1.70
CA SER A 607 -21.59 5.56 0.83
C SER A 607 -22.20 5.38 -0.55
N TYR A 608 -22.73 6.46 -1.10
CA TYR A 608 -23.08 6.57 -2.50
C TYR A 608 -22.14 7.58 -3.14
N ASN A 609 -21.56 7.21 -4.29
CA ASN A 609 -20.66 8.04 -5.06
C ASN A 609 -21.18 8.13 -6.50
N ASP A 610 -20.95 9.28 -7.13
CA ASP A 610 -21.24 9.52 -8.54
C ASP A 610 -20.02 10.20 -9.15
N ILE A 611 -19.40 9.54 -10.13
CA ILE A 611 -18.14 9.94 -10.73
C ILE A 611 -18.34 10.06 -12.24
N GLU A 612 -17.90 11.16 -12.79
CA GLU A 612 -17.79 11.38 -14.22
C GLU A 612 -16.34 11.15 -14.65
N GLY A 613 -16.15 10.46 -15.77
CA GLY A 613 -14.83 10.08 -16.27
C GLY A 613 -13.99 11.28 -16.74
N GLU A 614 -12.76 11.01 -17.11
CA GLU A 614 -11.78 11.97 -17.62
C GLU A 614 -11.71 11.93 -19.16
N ILE A 615 -10.91 12.81 -19.76
CA ILE A 615 -10.75 12.95 -21.21
C ILE A 615 -10.27 11.65 -21.88
N ASN A 616 -9.50 10.82 -21.18
CA ASN A 616 -9.06 9.49 -21.64
C ASN A 616 -10.22 8.49 -21.86
N GLY A 617 -11.41 8.78 -21.34
CA GLY A 617 -12.63 8.02 -21.58
C GLY A 617 -13.51 8.58 -22.70
N LEU A 618 -13.09 9.70 -23.33
CA LEU A 618 -13.94 10.49 -24.20
C LEU A 618 -13.61 10.37 -25.70
N TYR A 619 -12.35 10.11 -26.08
CA TYR A 619 -11.92 10.16 -27.47
C TYR A 619 -12.71 9.21 -28.39
N SER A 620 -13.13 9.72 -29.58
CA SER A 620 -13.92 8.95 -30.53
C SER A 620 -13.11 8.50 -31.76
N GLY A 621 -11.99 9.15 -32.04
CA GLY A 621 -11.03 8.69 -33.06
C GLY A 621 -10.20 7.53 -32.53
N TYR A 622 -9.76 6.63 -33.38
CA TYR A 622 -8.94 5.49 -33.01
C TYR A 622 -7.53 5.89 -32.59
N ILE A 623 -7.03 5.22 -31.57
CA ILE A 623 -5.66 5.32 -31.09
C ILE A 623 -5.05 3.92 -31.11
N LEU A 624 -3.89 3.77 -31.75
CA LEU A 624 -3.08 2.54 -31.74
C LEU A 624 -2.30 2.50 -30.42
N THR A 625 -2.82 1.79 -29.42
CA THR A 625 -2.25 1.75 -28.07
C THR A 625 -1.04 0.82 -27.96
N ASP A 626 -1.02 -0.25 -28.73
CA ASP A 626 0.15 -1.11 -29.00
C ASP A 626 0.08 -1.61 -30.46
N TYR A 627 1.08 -2.34 -30.94
CA TYR A 627 1.20 -2.73 -32.34
C TYR A 627 0.00 -3.51 -32.91
N ARG A 628 -0.82 -4.13 -32.05
CA ARG A 628 -1.98 -4.96 -32.43
C ARG A 628 -3.31 -4.51 -31.84
N MET A 629 -3.32 -3.43 -31.06
CA MET A 629 -4.52 -2.96 -30.36
C MET A 629 -4.90 -1.55 -30.81
N LEU A 630 -6.06 -1.46 -31.43
CA LEU A 630 -6.68 -0.21 -31.87
C LEU A 630 -7.88 0.10 -30.98
N ALA A 631 -7.85 1.18 -30.23
CA ALA A 631 -8.86 1.53 -29.24
C ALA A 631 -9.57 2.84 -29.58
N ARG A 632 -10.87 2.91 -29.32
CA ARG A 632 -11.68 4.14 -29.32
C ARG A 632 -12.68 4.13 -28.17
N LYS A 633 -13.19 5.30 -27.82
CA LYS A 633 -14.24 5.49 -26.84
C LYS A 633 -15.52 6.02 -27.50
N SER A 634 -16.54 6.32 -26.71
CA SER A 634 -17.87 6.63 -27.25
C SER A 634 -18.06 8.10 -27.69
N GLY A 635 -17.11 8.98 -27.43
CA GLY A 635 -17.27 10.41 -27.60
C GLY A 635 -18.14 11.10 -26.55
N VAL A 636 -18.58 10.37 -25.51
CA VAL A 636 -19.40 10.88 -24.41
C VAL A 636 -18.69 10.60 -23.10
N LEU A 637 -18.75 11.52 -22.13
CA LEU A 637 -18.15 11.32 -20.81
C LEU A 637 -18.80 10.13 -20.10
N PRO A 638 -18.01 9.12 -19.73
CA PRO A 638 -18.53 7.98 -18.99
C PRO A 638 -18.95 8.38 -17.58
N ARG A 639 -20.07 7.87 -17.11
CA ARG A 639 -20.55 8.06 -15.75
C ARG A 639 -20.57 6.74 -15.01
N THR A 640 -20.17 6.79 -13.75
CA THR A 640 -20.26 5.64 -12.86
C THR A 640 -20.85 6.09 -11.51
N SER A 641 -22.01 5.56 -11.18
CA SER A 641 -22.61 5.72 -9.86
C SER A 641 -22.39 4.45 -9.04
N SER A 642 -22.08 4.54 -7.76
CA SER A 642 -21.83 3.37 -6.94
C SER A 642 -22.39 3.51 -5.53
N LEU A 643 -22.99 2.43 -5.04
CA LEU A 643 -23.38 2.23 -3.65
C LEU A 643 -22.43 1.21 -3.02
N ALA A 644 -21.82 1.59 -1.90
CA ALA A 644 -20.96 0.70 -1.15
C ALA A 644 -21.37 0.62 0.32
N VAL A 645 -21.41 -0.61 0.83
CA VAL A 645 -21.65 -0.93 2.24
C VAL A 645 -20.45 -1.71 2.75
N SER A 646 -19.86 -1.29 3.84
CA SER A 646 -18.73 -1.98 4.46
C SER A 646 -18.84 -2.04 5.97
N GLY A 647 -18.41 -3.16 6.52
CA GLY A 647 -18.29 -3.39 7.95
C GLY A 647 -16.90 -3.93 8.29
N ARG A 648 -16.32 -3.46 9.38
CA ARG A 648 -15.04 -3.94 9.89
C ARG A 648 -15.11 -4.10 11.41
N LEU A 649 -14.57 -5.21 11.88
CA LEU A 649 -14.34 -5.52 13.28
C LEU A 649 -12.85 -5.66 13.52
N GLU A 650 -12.35 -5.07 14.59
CA GLU A 650 -10.95 -5.17 15.00
C GLU A 650 -10.91 -5.62 16.46
N TYR A 651 -10.23 -6.72 16.72
CA TYR A 651 -9.99 -7.25 18.06
C TYR A 651 -8.53 -7.11 18.41
N LYS A 652 -8.24 -6.53 19.56
CA LYS A 652 -6.88 -6.33 20.07
C LYS A 652 -6.82 -6.75 21.55
N ASN A 653 -5.95 -7.71 21.84
CA ASN A 653 -5.67 -8.10 23.21
C ASN A 653 -4.15 -8.03 23.47
N PRO A 654 -3.66 -6.95 24.09
CA PRO A 654 -2.23 -6.75 24.36
C PRO A 654 -1.64 -7.84 25.24
N VAL A 655 -2.43 -8.38 26.17
CA VAL A 655 -1.99 -9.40 27.13
C VAL A 655 -1.68 -10.72 26.44
N SER A 656 -2.55 -11.16 25.56
CA SER A 656 -2.37 -12.40 24.79
C SER A 656 -1.50 -12.21 23.53
N GLY A 657 -1.17 -10.96 23.18
CA GLY A 657 -0.48 -10.61 21.94
C GLY A 657 -1.27 -10.94 20.69
N LEU A 658 -2.61 -11.02 20.79
CA LEU A 658 -3.51 -11.31 19.66
C LEU A 658 -4.10 -10.02 19.10
N VAL A 659 -3.91 -9.82 17.80
CA VAL A 659 -4.60 -8.80 17.02
C VAL A 659 -5.31 -9.49 15.87
N ALA A 660 -6.60 -9.21 15.68
CA ALA A 660 -7.39 -9.79 14.60
C ALA A 660 -8.32 -8.74 14.00
N SER A 661 -8.60 -8.85 12.72
CA SER A 661 -9.63 -8.03 12.07
C SER A 661 -10.41 -8.84 11.04
N ALA A 662 -11.70 -8.55 10.93
CA ALA A 662 -12.57 -9.06 9.89
C ALA A 662 -13.26 -7.89 9.19
N ALA A 663 -13.34 -7.93 7.87
CA ALA A 663 -14.03 -6.91 7.09
C ALA A 663 -14.88 -7.55 6.00
N LEU A 664 -16.05 -6.97 5.75
CA LEU A 664 -16.95 -7.30 4.66
C LEU A 664 -17.29 -6.02 3.90
N ARG A 665 -17.19 -6.06 2.58
CA ARG A 665 -17.56 -4.96 1.70
C ARG A 665 -18.39 -5.50 0.55
N TRP A 666 -19.53 -4.88 0.32
CA TRP A 666 -20.33 -5.05 -0.87
C TRP A 666 -20.45 -3.73 -1.60
N SER A 667 -20.36 -3.73 -2.92
CA SER A 667 -20.61 -2.55 -3.74
C SER A 667 -21.29 -2.93 -5.06
N ARG A 668 -22.23 -2.10 -5.49
CA ARG A 668 -22.80 -2.12 -6.82
C ARG A 668 -22.48 -0.81 -7.52
N SER A 669 -21.95 -0.93 -8.74
CA SER A 669 -21.65 0.22 -9.59
C SER A 669 -22.50 0.15 -10.85
N TRP A 670 -23.20 1.24 -11.15
CA TRP A 670 -23.94 1.45 -12.38
C TRP A 670 -23.10 2.31 -13.32
N ARG A 671 -23.04 1.90 -14.57
CA ARG A 671 -22.24 2.57 -15.63
C ARG A 671 -23.12 2.78 -16.84
N ASP A 672 -22.96 3.93 -17.50
CA ASP A 672 -23.64 4.26 -18.74
C ASP A 672 -22.86 3.80 -19.98
N MET A 673 -21.73 3.15 -19.80
CA MET A 673 -20.88 2.63 -20.87
C MET A 673 -20.46 1.20 -20.62
N ILE A 674 -20.37 0.42 -21.71
CA ILE A 674 -19.84 -0.93 -21.72
C ILE A 674 -18.69 -1.06 -22.72
N PHE A 675 -17.67 -1.84 -22.38
CA PHE A 675 -16.57 -2.12 -23.28
C PHE A 675 -16.91 -3.27 -24.25
N SER A 676 -16.59 -3.06 -25.51
CA SER A 676 -16.74 -4.02 -26.59
C SER A 676 -15.39 -4.35 -27.19
N SER A 677 -15.09 -5.62 -27.42
CA SER A 677 -13.87 -6.07 -28.08
C SER A 677 -14.17 -6.99 -29.27
N VAL A 678 -13.46 -6.73 -30.35
CA VAL A 678 -13.45 -7.58 -31.56
C VAL A 678 -12.03 -8.11 -31.74
N ILE A 679 -11.90 -9.41 -31.84
CA ILE A 679 -10.63 -10.11 -31.98
C ILE A 679 -10.63 -10.84 -33.31
N ASP A 680 -9.63 -10.55 -34.15
CA ASP A 680 -9.43 -11.20 -35.43
C ASP A 680 -7.94 -11.57 -35.59
N GLY A 681 -7.69 -12.88 -35.43
CA GLY A 681 -6.31 -13.36 -35.35
C GLY A 681 -5.54 -12.68 -34.22
N SER A 682 -4.44 -11.97 -34.56
CA SER A 682 -3.63 -11.19 -33.61
C SER A 682 -4.16 -9.77 -33.38
N ARG A 683 -5.11 -9.30 -34.18
CA ARG A 683 -5.65 -7.93 -34.12
C ARG A 683 -6.69 -7.82 -33.00
N LEU A 684 -6.64 -6.74 -32.23
CA LEU A 684 -7.61 -6.43 -31.20
C LEU A 684 -8.15 -5.01 -31.40
N GLN A 685 -9.46 -4.90 -31.60
CA GLN A 685 -10.14 -3.62 -31.63
C GLN A 685 -11.01 -3.48 -30.40
N GLU A 686 -10.79 -2.43 -29.63
CA GLU A 686 -11.62 -2.08 -28.49
C GLU A 686 -12.44 -0.82 -28.73
N SER A 687 -13.67 -0.83 -28.27
CA SER A 687 -14.55 0.32 -28.31
C SER A 687 -15.38 0.39 -27.01
N ALA A 688 -15.71 1.62 -26.57
CA ALA A 688 -16.72 1.83 -25.56
C ALA A 688 -18.03 2.20 -26.22
N LEU A 689 -19.11 1.57 -25.80
CA LEU A 689 -20.46 1.80 -26.29
C LEU A 689 -21.32 2.41 -25.18
N ALA A 690 -22.14 3.40 -25.53
CA ALA A 690 -23.11 3.97 -24.61
C ALA A 690 -24.23 2.95 -24.36
N MET A 691 -24.15 2.29 -23.20
CA MET A 691 -25.10 1.25 -22.79
C MET A 691 -25.06 1.09 -21.29
N ASP A 692 -26.22 1.24 -20.67
CA ASP A 692 -26.37 1.06 -19.22
C ASP A 692 -26.05 -0.37 -18.80
N ASN A 693 -25.20 -0.49 -17.80
CA ASN A 693 -24.83 -1.77 -17.22
C ASN A 693 -24.48 -1.61 -15.73
N HIS A 694 -24.25 -2.72 -15.06
CA HIS A 694 -23.83 -2.70 -13.66
C HIS A 694 -22.79 -3.77 -13.37
N SER A 695 -22.04 -3.54 -12.29
CA SER A 695 -21.13 -4.54 -11.74
C SER A 695 -21.32 -4.65 -10.23
N ASP A 696 -21.29 -5.88 -9.73
CA ASP A 696 -21.35 -6.20 -8.31
C ASP A 696 -20.00 -6.71 -7.83
N ASN A 697 -19.58 -6.20 -6.69
CA ASN A 697 -18.38 -6.68 -6.02
C ASN A 697 -18.70 -7.01 -4.56
N LEU A 698 -18.32 -8.20 -4.11
CA LEU A 698 -18.39 -8.63 -2.71
C LEU A 698 -17.01 -9.11 -2.28
N GLN A 699 -16.50 -8.54 -1.21
CA GLN A 699 -15.20 -8.88 -0.65
C GLN A 699 -15.29 -9.13 0.84
N ALA A 700 -14.71 -10.23 1.30
CA ALA A 700 -14.52 -10.55 2.70
C ALA A 700 -13.02 -10.72 3.00
N SER A 701 -12.58 -10.24 4.14
CA SER A 701 -11.19 -10.41 4.57
C SER A 701 -11.09 -10.67 6.06
N ILE A 702 -10.14 -11.53 6.43
CA ILE A 702 -9.77 -11.84 7.82
C ILE A 702 -8.27 -11.73 7.93
N ASN A 703 -7.80 -11.02 8.95
CA ASN A 703 -6.38 -10.91 9.27
C ASN A 703 -6.22 -11.22 10.76
N ALA A 704 -5.17 -11.96 11.10
CA ALA A 704 -4.82 -12.27 12.47
C ALA A 704 -3.31 -12.27 12.66
N ALA A 705 -2.85 -11.69 13.75
CA ALA A 705 -1.45 -11.70 14.16
C ALA A 705 -1.36 -12.12 15.63
N LYS A 706 -0.47 -13.07 15.95
CA LYS A 706 -0.26 -13.53 17.31
C LYS A 706 1.21 -13.80 17.59
N ARG A 707 1.69 -13.33 18.73
CA ARG A 707 2.99 -13.68 19.26
C ARG A 707 2.87 -14.76 20.33
N PHE A 708 3.58 -15.85 20.14
CA PHE A 708 3.73 -16.94 21.10
C PHE A 708 5.06 -16.76 21.84
N GLN A 709 5.01 -16.27 23.06
CA GLN A 709 6.23 -15.94 23.82
C GLN A 709 7.06 -17.19 24.16
N SER A 710 6.40 -18.29 24.51
CA SER A 710 7.05 -19.57 24.82
C SER A 710 7.85 -20.15 23.68
N LEU A 711 7.38 -19.92 22.44
CA LEU A 711 8.03 -20.40 21.21
C LEU A 711 8.89 -19.32 20.53
N SER A 712 8.93 -18.10 21.08
CA SER A 712 9.55 -16.94 20.43
C SER A 712 9.13 -16.79 18.97
N THR A 713 7.84 -17.06 18.69
CA THR A 713 7.28 -17.12 17.33
C THR A 713 6.18 -16.07 17.17
N THR A 714 6.24 -15.33 16.08
CA THR A 714 5.15 -14.45 15.63
C THR A 714 4.52 -15.06 14.39
N ILE A 715 3.21 -15.21 14.38
CA ILE A 715 2.43 -15.70 13.24
C ILE A 715 1.51 -14.59 12.76
N ASN A 716 1.58 -14.28 11.47
CA ASN A 716 0.63 -13.40 10.78
C ASN A 716 -0.11 -14.23 9.73
N ALA A 717 -1.43 -14.18 9.71
CA ALA A 717 -2.27 -14.86 8.75
C ALA A 717 -3.29 -13.90 8.13
N SER A 718 -3.54 -14.01 6.85
CA SER A 718 -4.58 -13.26 6.15
C SER A 718 -5.31 -14.15 5.17
N LEU A 719 -6.61 -13.93 5.05
CA LEU A 719 -7.49 -14.57 4.07
C LEU A 719 -8.35 -13.49 3.43
N ILE A 720 -8.37 -13.45 2.10
CA ILE A 720 -9.21 -12.54 1.31
C ILE A 720 -10.00 -13.39 0.34
N TRP A 721 -11.30 -13.20 0.31
CA TRP A 721 -12.20 -13.73 -0.69
C TRP A 721 -12.91 -12.59 -1.39
N SER A 722 -13.00 -12.67 -2.71
CA SER A 722 -13.70 -11.66 -3.51
C SER A 722 -14.51 -12.33 -4.63
N LEU A 723 -15.66 -11.75 -4.92
CA LEU A 723 -16.56 -12.12 -6.00
C LEU A 723 -16.91 -10.86 -6.77
N ASN A 724 -16.66 -10.87 -8.08
CA ASN A 724 -17.01 -9.80 -9.00
C ASN A 724 -17.92 -10.35 -10.11
N GLU A 725 -18.99 -9.64 -10.41
CA GLU A 725 -19.85 -9.88 -11.54
C GLU A 725 -19.95 -8.60 -12.38
N SER A 726 -19.73 -8.70 -13.68
CA SER A 726 -19.76 -7.57 -14.61
C SER A 726 -20.20 -8.02 -16.00
N SER A 727 -20.61 -7.06 -16.83
CA SER A 727 -20.98 -7.31 -18.21
C SER A 727 -19.88 -6.79 -19.15
N ILE A 728 -19.62 -7.53 -20.21
CA ILE A 728 -18.73 -7.16 -21.33
C ILE A 728 -19.40 -7.51 -22.66
N ILE A 729 -18.97 -6.85 -23.73
CA ILE A 729 -19.34 -7.24 -25.08
C ILE A 729 -18.08 -7.78 -25.80
N ARG A 730 -18.19 -8.98 -26.39
CA ARG A 730 -17.12 -9.56 -27.19
C ARG A 730 -17.70 -10.20 -28.43
N GLN A 731 -17.12 -9.91 -29.60
CA GLN A 731 -17.66 -10.32 -30.91
C GLN A 731 -19.15 -9.99 -31.04
N SER A 732 -19.52 -8.75 -30.66
CA SER A 732 -20.92 -8.26 -30.64
C SER A 732 -21.89 -9.03 -29.71
N SER A 733 -21.40 -9.96 -28.91
CA SER A 733 -22.22 -10.72 -27.94
C SER A 733 -22.07 -10.14 -26.54
N LEU A 734 -23.21 -9.76 -25.94
CA LEU A 734 -23.24 -9.35 -24.53
C LEU A 734 -23.10 -10.57 -23.63
N MET A 735 -22.19 -10.50 -22.68
CA MET A 735 -21.87 -11.57 -21.75
C MET A 735 -21.79 -11.05 -20.32
N SER A 736 -22.36 -11.78 -19.38
CA SER A 736 -22.14 -11.57 -17.95
C SER A 736 -21.02 -12.47 -17.48
N VAL A 737 -19.99 -11.87 -16.90
CA VAL A 737 -18.77 -12.55 -16.44
C VAL A 737 -18.74 -12.56 -14.93
N ARG A 738 -18.43 -13.72 -14.36
CA ARG A 738 -18.22 -13.90 -12.92
C ARG A 738 -16.78 -14.30 -12.65
N ARG A 739 -16.16 -13.58 -11.72
CA ARG A 739 -14.81 -13.85 -11.26
C ARG A 739 -14.79 -14.01 -9.74
N ALA A 740 -14.31 -15.15 -9.27
CA ALA A 740 -14.11 -15.42 -7.86
C ALA A 740 -12.61 -15.58 -7.57
N ASN A 741 -12.16 -15.01 -6.47
CA ASN A 741 -10.78 -15.08 -6.07
C ASN A 741 -10.67 -15.34 -4.57
N VAL A 742 -9.80 -16.28 -4.19
CA VAL A 742 -9.44 -16.58 -2.80
C VAL A 742 -7.93 -16.41 -2.68
N GLN A 743 -7.49 -15.61 -1.72
CA GLN A 743 -6.07 -15.43 -1.42
C GLN A 743 -5.83 -15.67 0.07
N GLY A 744 -4.90 -16.55 0.38
CA GLY A 744 -4.45 -16.82 1.74
C GLY A 744 -2.96 -16.57 1.87
N ARG A 745 -2.54 -15.98 2.98
CA ARG A 745 -1.13 -15.80 3.31
C ARG A 745 -0.90 -16.14 4.78
N ILE A 746 0.20 -16.83 5.05
CA ILE A 746 0.70 -17.06 6.39
C ILE A 746 2.19 -16.72 6.44
N THR A 747 2.61 -15.99 7.45
CA THR A 747 4.03 -15.69 7.70
C THR A 747 4.35 -16.04 9.14
N THR A 748 5.43 -16.78 9.35
CA THR A 748 5.92 -17.11 10.69
C THR A 748 7.35 -16.63 10.83
N LEU A 749 7.62 -15.95 11.94
CA LEU A 749 8.94 -15.50 12.34
C LEU A 749 9.26 -16.18 13.66
N THR A 750 10.21 -17.10 13.65
CA THR A 750 10.55 -17.96 14.80
C THR A 750 12.02 -17.83 15.14
N LYS A 751 12.28 -17.50 16.40
CA LYS A 751 13.62 -17.57 16.97
C LYS A 751 13.77 -18.88 17.74
N LEU A 752 14.23 -19.94 17.07
CA LEU A 752 14.38 -21.27 17.66
C LEU A 752 15.47 -21.32 18.74
N SER A 753 16.53 -20.53 18.57
CA SER A 753 17.62 -20.41 19.54
C SER A 753 18.34 -19.07 19.38
N SER A 754 19.34 -18.81 20.20
CA SER A 754 20.17 -17.61 20.08
C SER A 754 20.98 -17.57 18.77
N PHE A 755 21.16 -18.71 18.10
CA PHE A 755 21.94 -18.83 16.86
C PHE A 755 21.08 -19.20 15.65
N LEU A 756 19.79 -19.52 15.79
CA LEU A 756 18.94 -20.01 14.70
C LEU A 756 17.62 -19.25 14.64
N ASN A 757 17.43 -18.49 13.56
CA ASN A 757 16.19 -17.79 13.23
C ASN A 757 15.63 -18.34 11.93
N MET A 758 14.31 -18.53 11.88
CA MET A 758 13.59 -19.01 10.71
C MET A 758 12.44 -18.08 10.37
N GLU A 759 12.29 -17.79 9.09
CA GLU A 759 11.13 -17.12 8.52
C GLU A 759 10.50 -18.04 7.50
N TYR A 760 9.21 -18.31 7.65
CA TYR A 760 8.41 -19.00 6.64
C TYR A 760 7.31 -18.07 6.16
N SER A 761 7.11 -17.99 4.84
CA SER A 761 5.99 -17.30 4.21
C SER A 761 5.33 -18.23 3.19
N GLY A 762 4.09 -18.58 3.43
CA GLY A 762 3.24 -19.31 2.49
C GLY A 762 2.14 -18.40 1.95
N SER A 763 1.92 -18.41 0.64
CA SER A 763 0.76 -17.76 0.04
C SER A 763 0.11 -18.69 -0.97
N LEU A 764 -1.20 -18.72 -0.95
CA LEU A 764 -2.03 -19.42 -1.93
C LEU A 764 -2.99 -18.44 -2.57
N SER A 765 -3.27 -18.62 -3.85
CA SER A 765 -4.37 -17.95 -4.52
C SER A 765 -5.10 -18.94 -5.42
N ASN A 766 -6.43 -18.82 -5.46
CA ASN A 766 -7.26 -19.52 -6.42
C ASN A 766 -8.17 -18.50 -7.10
N THR A 767 -8.00 -18.35 -8.40
CA THR A 767 -8.82 -17.44 -9.22
C THR A 767 -9.59 -18.26 -10.23
N SER A 768 -10.91 -18.13 -10.23
CA SER A 768 -11.78 -18.72 -11.24
C SER A 768 -12.53 -17.62 -12.00
N SER A 769 -12.61 -17.76 -13.30
CA SER A 769 -13.31 -16.84 -14.20
C SER A 769 -14.14 -17.62 -15.23
N GLY A 770 -15.31 -17.12 -15.54
CA GLY A 770 -16.22 -17.75 -16.48
C GLY A 770 -17.48 -16.93 -16.71
N LEU A 771 -18.39 -17.46 -17.52
CA LEU A 771 -19.71 -16.88 -17.70
C LEU A 771 -20.52 -17.02 -16.41
N SER A 772 -21.30 -15.99 -16.07
CA SER A 772 -22.18 -16.02 -14.90
C SER A 772 -23.18 -17.18 -15.02
N LYS A 773 -23.38 -17.90 -13.93
CA LYS A 773 -24.26 -19.10 -13.83
C LYS A 773 -23.81 -20.35 -14.63
N CYS A 774 -22.58 -20.31 -15.19
CA CYS A 774 -21.94 -21.46 -15.85
C CYS A 774 -20.76 -21.97 -15.02
N GLU A 775 -20.26 -23.15 -15.34
CA GLU A 775 -19.01 -23.66 -14.81
C GLU A 775 -17.84 -22.69 -15.20
N PRO A 776 -16.85 -22.51 -14.33
CA PRO A 776 -15.70 -21.66 -14.66
C PRO A 776 -14.96 -22.17 -15.90
N LEU A 777 -14.68 -21.29 -16.85
CA LEU A 777 -13.87 -21.59 -18.03
C LEU A 777 -12.41 -21.81 -17.67
N SER A 778 -11.92 -21.12 -16.64
CA SER A 778 -10.57 -21.31 -16.11
C SER A 778 -10.57 -21.21 -14.59
N SER A 779 -9.73 -22.05 -13.97
CA SER A 779 -9.47 -22.01 -12.53
C SER A 779 -7.98 -22.20 -12.29
N ILE A 780 -7.35 -21.16 -11.77
CA ILE A 780 -5.90 -21.11 -11.56
C ILE A 780 -5.63 -21.18 -10.07
N PHE A 781 -4.99 -22.27 -9.64
CA PHE A 781 -4.46 -22.40 -8.29
C PHE A 781 -2.94 -22.13 -8.32
N TYR A 782 -2.51 -21.21 -7.49
CA TYR A 782 -1.13 -20.82 -7.33
C TYR A 782 -0.72 -20.92 -5.87
N LEU A 783 0.40 -21.61 -5.62
CA LEU A 783 1.01 -21.72 -4.30
C LEU A 783 2.44 -21.23 -4.34
N ARG A 784 2.79 -20.33 -3.44
CA ARG A 784 4.16 -19.88 -3.17
C ARG A 784 4.53 -20.22 -1.74
N GLN A 785 5.71 -20.78 -1.55
CA GLN A 785 6.29 -21.04 -0.25
C GLN A 785 7.73 -20.49 -0.24
N TYR A 786 8.08 -19.80 0.82
CA TYR A 786 9.40 -19.23 1.04
C TYR A 786 9.87 -19.61 2.43
N LEU A 787 11.04 -20.17 2.54
CA LEU A 787 11.72 -20.48 3.79
C LEU A 787 13.08 -19.81 3.80
N LEU A 788 13.29 -18.96 4.81
CA LEU A 788 14.56 -18.32 5.09
C LEU A 788 15.07 -18.80 6.43
N THR A 789 16.31 -19.25 6.47
CA THR A 789 16.98 -19.69 7.69
C THR A 789 18.27 -18.90 7.87
N ASN A 790 18.41 -18.25 9.01
CA ASN A 790 19.62 -17.53 9.41
C ASN A 790 20.28 -18.30 10.56
N ILE A 791 21.55 -18.66 10.38
CA ILE A 791 22.36 -19.37 11.37
C ILE A 791 23.55 -18.49 11.73
N THR A 792 23.62 -18.05 12.98
CA THR A 792 24.77 -17.33 13.51
C THR A 792 25.71 -18.35 14.13
N PHE A 793 26.71 -18.79 13.37
CA PHE A 793 27.68 -19.77 13.83
C PHE A 793 28.90 -19.06 14.38
N ARG A 794 29.11 -19.10 15.72
CA ARG A 794 30.22 -18.43 16.42
C ARG A 794 30.44 -17.01 15.86
N LYS A 795 29.93 -15.99 16.52
CA LYS A 795 30.22 -14.61 16.11
C LYS A 795 31.67 -14.56 15.60
N PRO A 796 31.96 -14.07 14.41
CA PRO A 796 31.18 -13.15 13.57
C PRO A 796 30.55 -13.73 12.29
N TRP A 797 30.33 -15.05 12.20
CA TRP A 797 29.87 -15.72 10.98
C TRP A 797 28.36 -15.86 10.96
N ILE A 798 27.72 -15.50 9.84
CA ILE A 798 26.30 -15.66 9.59
C ILE A 798 26.12 -16.44 8.29
N ILE A 799 25.37 -17.54 8.34
CA ILE A 799 24.92 -18.30 7.18
C ILE A 799 23.44 -18.02 6.98
N ARG A 800 23.06 -17.67 5.76
CA ARG A 800 21.68 -17.47 5.35
C ARG A 800 21.37 -18.44 4.21
N ALA A 801 20.36 -19.29 4.41
CA ALA A 801 19.86 -20.21 3.40
C ALA A 801 18.43 -19.87 3.07
N GLU A 802 18.08 -19.83 1.79
CA GLU A 802 16.75 -19.54 1.29
C GLU A 802 16.29 -20.62 0.32
N ILE A 803 15.01 -21.00 0.44
CA ILE A 803 14.34 -21.93 -0.47
C ILE A 803 12.99 -21.33 -0.83
N GLU A 804 12.70 -21.27 -2.12
CA GLU A 804 11.42 -20.82 -2.63
C GLU A 804 10.82 -21.89 -3.54
N HIS A 805 9.55 -22.20 -3.32
CA HIS A 805 8.77 -23.14 -4.13
C HIS A 805 7.55 -22.45 -4.71
N TYR A 806 7.31 -22.67 -5.99
CA TYR A 806 6.19 -22.16 -6.74
C TYR A 806 5.48 -23.30 -7.43
N LEU A 807 4.14 -23.36 -7.30
CA LEU A 807 3.29 -24.33 -7.98
C LEU A 807 2.15 -23.59 -8.69
N ASN A 808 1.90 -23.95 -9.95
CA ASN A 808 0.72 -23.51 -10.71
C ASN A 808 0.05 -24.76 -11.34
N ASN A 809 -1.24 -24.92 -11.10
CA ASN A 809 -1.98 -26.13 -11.53
C ASN A 809 -2.19 -26.24 -13.05
N LEU A 810 -2.21 -25.11 -13.79
CA LEU A 810 -2.42 -25.11 -15.24
C LEU A 810 -1.16 -25.45 -16.04
N ILE A 811 0.02 -25.36 -15.40
CA ILE A 811 1.28 -25.74 -16.03
C ILE A 811 1.43 -27.25 -15.94
N SER A 812 1.75 -27.89 -17.04
CA SER A 812 2.00 -29.33 -17.11
C SER A 812 3.48 -29.69 -17.01
N GLY A 813 3.77 -30.93 -16.65
CA GLY A 813 5.14 -31.45 -16.63
C GLY A 813 6.01 -30.90 -15.51
N LYS A 814 7.29 -30.74 -15.76
CA LYS A 814 8.30 -30.35 -14.78
C LYS A 814 8.16 -28.89 -14.34
N ASP A 815 7.67 -28.04 -15.21
CA ASP A 815 7.54 -26.59 -14.97
C ASP A 815 6.37 -26.22 -14.04
N ARG A 816 5.52 -27.20 -13.73
CA ARG A 816 4.44 -27.04 -12.74
C ARG A 816 4.97 -26.63 -11.36
N ASN A 817 6.14 -27.14 -11.01
CA ASN A 817 6.81 -26.87 -9.76
C ASN A 817 8.17 -26.22 -10.07
N THR A 818 8.33 -24.96 -9.69
CA THR A 818 9.61 -24.28 -9.80
C THR A 818 10.21 -24.09 -8.41
N LEU A 819 11.46 -24.50 -8.25
CA LEU A 819 12.19 -24.40 -7.00
C LEU A 819 13.43 -23.53 -7.19
N PHE A 820 13.62 -22.58 -6.27
CA PHE A 820 14.83 -21.77 -6.18
C PHE A 820 15.52 -22.03 -4.85
N ALA A 821 16.84 -21.99 -4.86
CA ALA A 821 17.66 -22.06 -3.66
C ALA A 821 18.77 -21.02 -3.70
N GLY A 822 19.04 -20.43 -2.56
CA GLY A 822 20.12 -19.48 -2.37
C GLY A 822 20.86 -19.74 -1.06
N LEU A 823 22.15 -19.41 -1.05
CA LEU A 823 23.01 -19.53 0.12
C LEU A 823 23.90 -18.30 0.21
N SER A 824 24.00 -17.71 1.37
CA SER A 824 24.98 -16.65 1.61
C SER A 824 25.74 -16.87 2.91
N LEU A 825 27.01 -16.49 2.87
CA LEU A 825 27.92 -16.49 4.00
C LEU A 825 28.39 -15.07 4.25
N SER A 826 28.11 -14.53 5.42
CA SER A 826 28.57 -13.21 5.85
C SER A 826 29.53 -13.31 7.01
N TYR A 827 30.58 -12.46 6.98
CA TYR A 827 31.58 -12.32 8.03
C TYR A 827 31.64 -10.86 8.46
N LYS A 828 31.25 -10.57 9.70
CA LYS A 828 31.22 -9.21 10.25
C LYS A 828 32.32 -9.02 11.27
N LYS A 829 33.25 -8.10 11.01
CA LYS A 829 34.34 -7.76 11.93
C LYS A 829 34.57 -6.25 11.96
N ASN A 830 34.42 -5.67 13.13
CA ASN A 830 34.53 -4.22 13.33
C ASN A 830 33.59 -3.46 12.40
N ARG A 831 34.14 -2.57 11.55
CA ARG A 831 33.43 -1.73 10.59
C ARG A 831 33.17 -2.42 9.24
N PHE A 832 33.72 -3.63 9.03
CA PHE A 832 33.59 -4.34 7.77
C PHE A 832 32.63 -5.53 7.87
N GLU A 833 31.86 -5.72 6.81
CA GLU A 833 31.08 -6.93 6.58
C GLU A 833 31.38 -7.44 5.17
N TYR A 834 31.83 -8.69 5.09
CA TYR A 834 32.07 -9.42 3.84
C TYR A 834 30.92 -10.40 3.63
N SER A 835 30.29 -10.38 2.48
CA SER A 835 29.17 -11.27 2.16
C SER A 835 29.40 -11.93 0.81
N LEU A 836 29.43 -13.26 0.80
CA LEU A 836 29.45 -14.07 -0.41
C LEU A 836 28.08 -14.70 -0.56
N ALA A 837 27.37 -14.38 -1.64
CA ALA A 837 26.03 -14.87 -1.92
C ALA A 837 26.02 -15.68 -3.22
N ALA A 838 25.48 -16.89 -3.16
CA ALA A 838 25.17 -17.73 -4.31
C ALA A 838 23.64 -17.77 -4.48
N ARG A 839 23.15 -17.31 -5.64
CA ARG A 839 21.73 -17.21 -5.95
C ARG A 839 21.35 -18.17 -7.07
N ASN A 840 20.10 -18.59 -7.07
CA ASN A 840 19.53 -19.50 -8.08
C ASN A 840 20.37 -20.77 -8.28
N LEU A 841 20.78 -21.43 -7.18
CA LEU A 841 21.67 -22.60 -7.19
C LEU A 841 21.12 -23.78 -7.99
N LEU A 842 19.80 -23.94 -8.05
CA LEU A 842 19.14 -25.00 -8.82
C LEU A 842 19.02 -24.65 -10.31
N ASN A 843 19.30 -23.39 -10.66
CA ASN A 843 19.41 -22.85 -12.01
C ASN A 843 18.22 -23.11 -12.95
N PRO A 844 16.94 -22.95 -12.52
CA PRO A 844 15.85 -22.86 -13.48
C PRO A 844 16.11 -21.69 -14.42
N LYS A 845 15.93 -21.92 -15.73
CA LYS A 845 16.25 -20.91 -16.77
C LYS A 845 15.04 -20.12 -17.22
N ILE A 846 13.86 -20.65 -17.02
CA ILE A 846 12.59 -20.07 -17.40
C ILE A 846 11.60 -20.15 -16.23
N PHE A 847 10.63 -19.25 -16.25
CA PHE A 847 9.49 -19.28 -15.33
C PHE A 847 8.20 -19.12 -16.12
N ASN A 848 7.28 -20.04 -15.90
CA ASN A 848 5.96 -20.04 -16.50
C ASN A 848 4.97 -19.34 -15.55
N HIS A 849 4.30 -18.32 -16.05
CA HIS A 849 3.28 -17.58 -15.33
C HIS A 849 1.97 -17.58 -16.11
N ILE A 850 0.87 -17.93 -15.45
CA ILE A 850 -0.46 -17.93 -16.05
C ILE A 850 -1.38 -17.07 -15.15
N GLN A 851 -2.17 -16.22 -15.79
CA GLN A 851 -3.19 -15.41 -15.13
C GLN A 851 -4.48 -15.40 -15.95
N THR A 852 -5.62 -15.20 -15.31
CA THR A 852 -6.93 -15.08 -15.96
C THR A 852 -7.60 -13.78 -15.58
N SER A 853 -8.27 -13.17 -16.55
CA SER A 853 -9.10 -11.97 -16.38
C SER A 853 -10.22 -12.00 -17.42
N ASP A 854 -11.45 -11.76 -17.01
CA ASP A 854 -12.62 -11.50 -17.87
C ASP A 854 -12.67 -12.30 -19.19
N LEU A 855 -12.63 -13.63 -19.09
CA LEU A 855 -12.61 -14.54 -20.24
C LEU A 855 -11.34 -14.44 -21.10
N ILE A 856 -10.21 -14.03 -20.49
CA ILE A 856 -8.90 -14.05 -21.11
C ILE A 856 -7.99 -14.87 -20.21
N GLU A 857 -7.28 -15.83 -20.79
CA GLU A 857 -6.16 -16.51 -20.14
C GLU A 857 -4.88 -16.05 -20.80
N TYR A 858 -3.99 -15.48 -20.00
CA TYR A 858 -2.69 -15.02 -20.41
C TYR A 858 -1.61 -15.91 -19.78
N SER A 859 -0.76 -16.46 -20.62
CA SER A 859 0.37 -17.28 -20.22
C SER A 859 1.65 -16.63 -20.70
N SER A 860 2.70 -16.63 -19.90
CA SER A 860 4.02 -16.16 -20.28
C SER A 860 5.11 -17.09 -19.79
N ILE A 861 6.10 -17.31 -20.66
CA ILE A 861 7.34 -18.00 -20.35
C ILE A 861 8.44 -16.95 -20.40
N ARG A 862 9.03 -16.68 -19.25
CA ARG A 862 10.03 -15.64 -19.10
C ARG A 862 11.40 -16.21 -18.81
N THR A 863 12.44 -15.64 -19.43
CA THR A 863 13.84 -15.96 -19.13
C THR A 863 14.20 -15.49 -17.72
N LEU A 864 14.86 -16.37 -16.99
CA LEU A 864 15.33 -16.12 -15.63
C LEU A 864 16.83 -15.81 -15.59
N ARG A 865 17.25 -15.11 -14.55
CA ARG A 865 18.66 -14.91 -14.26
C ARG A 865 19.31 -16.27 -13.91
N PRO A 866 20.47 -16.58 -14.47
CA PRO A 866 21.14 -17.87 -14.21
C PRO A 866 21.69 -17.94 -12.76
N ALA A 867 22.14 -19.13 -12.38
CA ALA A 867 22.91 -19.31 -11.15
C ALA A 867 24.13 -18.38 -11.13
N SER A 868 24.30 -17.66 -10.05
CA SER A 868 25.30 -16.61 -9.94
C SER A 868 25.90 -16.54 -8.54
N VAL A 869 27.12 -16.01 -8.46
CA VAL A 869 27.82 -15.78 -7.20
C VAL A 869 28.24 -14.32 -7.13
N MET A 870 28.06 -13.70 -5.98
CA MET A 870 28.39 -12.29 -5.74
C MET A 870 29.10 -12.10 -4.42
N LEU A 871 30.21 -11.38 -4.44
CA LEU A 871 30.92 -10.91 -3.26
C LEU A 871 30.56 -9.44 -3.03
N LYS A 872 30.14 -9.11 -1.81
CA LYS A 872 29.88 -7.73 -1.37
C LYS A 872 30.75 -7.40 -0.16
N ILE A 873 31.28 -6.20 -0.12
CA ILE A 873 32.04 -5.66 0.99
C ILE A 873 31.36 -4.37 1.43
N LEU A 874 30.93 -4.35 2.67
CA LEU A 874 30.27 -3.22 3.30
C LEU A 874 31.21 -2.65 4.36
N PHE A 875 31.35 -1.34 4.36
CA PHE A 875 32.10 -0.56 5.32
C PHE A 875 31.18 0.44 6.03
N ASN A 876 31.14 0.40 7.35
CA ASN A 876 30.43 1.33 8.20
C ASN A 876 31.38 2.36 8.80
N LEU A 877 31.04 3.65 8.68
CA LEU A 877 31.76 4.78 9.22
C LEU A 877 30.85 5.49 10.21
N GLY A 878 31.08 5.33 11.50
CA GLY A 878 30.25 5.89 12.56
C GLY A 878 30.21 4.99 13.78
#